data_4753e15bbfb28af9c715619afda2ee2f
#
_entry.id   4753e15bbfb28af9c715619afda2ee2f
#
_cell.length_a   1.000
_cell.length_b   1.000
_cell.length_c   1.000
_cell.angle_alpha   90.00
_cell.angle_beta   90.00
_cell.angle_gamma   90.00
#
_symmetry.space_group_name_H-M   'P 1'
#
loop_
_entity.id
_entity.type
_entity.pdbx_description
1 polymer ?
#
loop_
_entity_poly.entity_id
_entity_poly.type
_entity_poly.pdbx_seq_one_letter_code
_entity_poly.pdbx_strand_id
1 'polypeptide(L)'
;MGLGAFALKTWMKPEVLTWLILFLPLLAAGIITLFTLRNKAVSATLSIGAIVSGFVLTLALIKFGGWEARELSVNWLSIGGLNVDFGLKLDTLSLMMLLIVTGVGSAIHIYSYGYMQDDPGFSRFFACLSLFTFSMLGIVLANNFIQMFISWELVGVSSYLLIGFWFEKPSAADAAKKAFITNRLGDFGFMLGILTFWALAGSLGFDVIKAWMEKGVSYGASDPIIVHTGLTLAGLLIFCGAVGKSAQFPLHVWLPDAMEGPTPVSALIHAATMVAAGVYMLCRVFFIFTPDALTVIAWIGGFTALLAALIAIQQNDIKRILAYSTLSQLGYMVMAVGLGGPPAAMFHLTTHAFFKALLFLSAGAVIHGLHGEQDIWKMGGLRKKMPVATWTFLFGALALSGVPPFAGFYSKVTIFAQALQQHNYALFAVGVFVAGLTAFYTFRLFFVAFPGKPRSEASEHAHESPGVMLWPLRLLAVLALLGGVIGVNEVYQAMFTGEAIAHASFLHLVVEPFVDSPVGATIGIVLVTIGLFAAYALYGNAASDPLPVKLGWLSRAMANRFYFDELYEATVIRAHDFIASVADWIDRWFVEGFCVGLVRGGTDLTGRALRLVQTGNLQTYAFLFVLGVAVVLWFVLGR
;
A
#
# COMPACT_ATOMS: atom_id res chain seq x y z
N MET A 1 -26.90 -0.10 41.36
CA MET A 1 -26.56 0.68 40.16
C MET A 1 -25.08 1.13 40.06
N GLY A 2 -24.24 0.94 41.08
CA GLY A 2 -22.87 1.51 41.11
C GLY A 2 -21.78 0.71 40.41
N LEU A 3 -21.81 -0.62 40.47
CA LEU A 3 -20.73 -1.47 39.89
C LEU A 3 -20.73 -1.52 38.35
N GLY A 4 -21.91 -1.51 37.73
CA GLY A 4 -22.01 -1.50 36.26
C GLY A 4 -21.58 -0.16 35.63
N ALA A 5 -21.90 0.95 36.28
CA ALA A 5 -21.48 2.29 35.83
C ALA A 5 -19.99 2.55 36.05
N PHE A 6 -19.40 1.99 37.10
CA PHE A 6 -17.95 2.07 37.36
C PHE A 6 -17.17 1.19 36.37
N ALA A 7 -17.62 -0.02 36.09
CA ALA A 7 -17.01 -0.89 35.09
C ALA A 7 -17.10 -0.26 33.70
N LEU A 8 -18.26 0.25 33.26
CA LEU A 8 -18.42 0.96 31.98
C LEU A 8 -17.49 2.18 31.86
N LYS A 9 -17.34 2.99 32.90
CA LYS A 9 -16.40 4.14 32.90
C LYS A 9 -14.94 3.72 32.78
N THR A 10 -14.56 2.55 33.29
CA THR A 10 -13.17 2.06 33.21
C THR A 10 -12.88 1.48 31.81
N TRP A 11 -13.83 0.79 31.18
CA TRP A 11 -13.71 0.23 29.83
C TRP A 11 -13.82 1.27 28.71
N MET A 12 -14.41 2.45 28.98
CA MET A 12 -14.54 3.55 28.03
C MET A 12 -13.38 4.55 28.07
N LYS A 13 -12.27 4.22 28.73
CA LYS A 13 -11.07 5.03 28.65
C LYS A 13 -10.50 4.98 27.23
N PRO A 14 -10.13 6.13 26.62
CA PRO A 14 -9.57 6.18 25.28
C PRO A 14 -8.39 5.23 25.07
N GLU A 15 -7.58 5.03 26.11
CA GLU A 15 -6.43 4.14 26.10
C GLU A 15 -6.86 2.67 25.81
N VAL A 16 -7.85 2.19 26.55
CA VAL A 16 -8.35 0.82 26.41
C VAL A 16 -8.98 0.61 25.04
N LEU A 17 -9.78 1.58 24.59
CA LEU A 17 -10.44 1.53 23.28
C LEU A 17 -9.41 1.43 22.15
N THR A 18 -8.32 2.22 22.23
CA THR A 18 -7.26 2.21 21.20
C THR A 18 -6.54 0.87 21.11
N TRP A 19 -6.17 0.28 22.27
CA TRP A 19 -5.58 -1.06 22.29
C TRP A 19 -6.52 -2.12 21.74
N LEU A 20 -7.81 -2.06 22.07
CA LEU A 20 -8.80 -2.97 21.52
C LEU A 20 -8.93 -2.84 20.00
N ILE A 21 -9.02 -1.60 19.47
CA ILE A 21 -9.09 -1.37 18.02
C ILE A 21 -7.91 -2.03 17.32
N LEU A 22 -6.70 -1.88 17.86
CA LEU A 22 -5.49 -2.46 17.28
C LEU A 22 -5.50 -3.99 17.34
N PHE A 23 -5.76 -4.58 18.52
CA PHE A 23 -5.52 -6.01 18.72
C PHE A 23 -6.68 -6.93 18.36
N LEU A 24 -7.92 -6.44 18.24
CA LEU A 24 -9.06 -7.28 17.86
C LEU A 24 -8.84 -8.02 16.53
N PRO A 25 -8.33 -7.38 15.45
CA PRO A 25 -8.06 -8.10 14.21
C PRO A 25 -6.94 -9.15 14.33
N LEU A 26 -5.90 -8.88 15.13
CA LEU A 26 -4.84 -9.84 15.39
C LEU A 26 -5.35 -11.07 16.15
N LEU A 27 -6.17 -10.85 17.18
CA LEU A 27 -6.80 -11.92 17.93
C LEU A 27 -7.71 -12.77 17.03
N ALA A 28 -8.50 -12.10 16.15
CA ALA A 28 -9.32 -12.81 15.18
C ALA A 28 -8.47 -13.68 14.24
N ALA A 29 -7.37 -13.13 13.68
CA ALA A 29 -6.45 -13.87 12.82
C ALA A 29 -5.86 -15.08 13.55
N GLY A 30 -5.40 -14.91 14.79
CA GLY A 30 -4.84 -15.98 15.62
C GLY A 30 -5.86 -17.07 15.94
N ILE A 31 -7.06 -16.71 16.38
CA ILE A 31 -8.12 -17.68 16.71
C ILE A 31 -8.57 -18.43 15.46
N ILE A 32 -8.71 -17.75 14.32
CA ILE A 32 -9.07 -18.40 13.06
C ILE A 32 -8.02 -19.42 12.68
N THR A 33 -6.75 -19.04 12.72
CA THR A 33 -5.63 -19.90 12.29
C THR A 33 -5.45 -21.11 13.21
N LEU A 34 -5.61 -20.95 14.52
CA LEU A 34 -5.34 -22.01 15.47
C LEU A 34 -6.54 -22.95 15.71
N PHE A 35 -7.78 -22.42 15.66
CA PHE A 35 -8.93 -23.16 16.17
C PHE A 35 -10.09 -23.31 15.18
N THR A 36 -10.29 -22.36 14.22
CA THR A 36 -11.54 -22.32 13.44
C THR A 36 -11.36 -22.48 11.93
N LEU A 37 -10.19 -22.88 11.43
CA LEU A 37 -9.90 -23.06 9.99
C LEU A 37 -10.93 -23.96 9.28
N ARG A 38 -11.49 -24.94 9.98
CA ARG A 38 -12.50 -25.88 9.44
C ARG A 38 -13.93 -25.35 9.50
N ASN A 39 -14.19 -24.23 10.20
CA ASN A 39 -15.53 -23.66 10.37
C ASN A 39 -15.64 -22.30 9.69
N LYS A 40 -16.15 -22.30 8.44
CA LYS A 40 -16.32 -21.10 7.62
C LYS A 40 -17.13 -20.01 8.34
N ALA A 41 -18.26 -20.35 8.95
CA ALA A 41 -19.15 -19.38 9.59
C ALA A 41 -18.48 -18.68 10.78
N VAL A 42 -17.84 -19.44 11.67
CA VAL A 42 -17.15 -18.89 12.84
C VAL A 42 -15.96 -18.01 12.40
N SER A 43 -15.17 -18.47 11.42
CA SER A 43 -14.02 -17.70 10.90
C SER A 43 -14.46 -16.34 10.34
N ALA A 44 -15.51 -16.32 9.51
CA ALA A 44 -16.04 -15.07 8.98
C ALA A 44 -16.61 -14.16 10.06
N THR A 45 -17.37 -14.72 11.01
CA THR A 45 -17.97 -13.93 12.11
C THR A 45 -16.90 -13.29 12.99
N LEU A 46 -15.81 -13.99 13.29
CA LEU A 46 -14.69 -13.46 14.07
C LEU A 46 -14.01 -12.31 13.32
N SER A 47 -13.67 -12.50 12.05
CA SER A 47 -12.99 -11.49 11.25
C SER A 47 -13.87 -10.25 11.03
N ILE A 48 -15.11 -10.43 10.58
CA ILE A 48 -16.06 -9.33 10.35
C ILE A 48 -16.39 -8.65 11.69
N GLY A 49 -16.62 -9.43 12.74
CA GLY A 49 -16.90 -8.91 14.07
C GLY A 49 -15.76 -8.04 14.62
N ALA A 50 -14.50 -8.47 14.43
CA ALA A 50 -13.35 -7.72 14.88
C ALA A 50 -13.25 -6.34 14.22
N ILE A 51 -13.39 -6.25 12.88
CA ILE A 51 -13.26 -4.97 12.18
C ILE A 51 -14.47 -4.06 12.39
N VAL A 52 -15.69 -4.60 12.41
CA VAL A 52 -16.92 -3.83 12.70
C VAL A 52 -16.88 -3.30 14.13
N SER A 53 -16.44 -4.10 15.10
CA SER A 53 -16.22 -3.64 16.47
C SER A 53 -15.17 -2.53 16.50
N GLY A 54 -14.06 -2.67 15.73
CA GLY A 54 -13.05 -1.62 15.58
C GLY A 54 -13.63 -0.31 15.06
N PHE A 55 -14.55 -0.36 14.10
CA PHE A 55 -15.24 0.83 13.59
C PHE A 55 -16.14 1.48 14.66
N VAL A 56 -16.96 0.68 15.35
CA VAL A 56 -17.83 1.18 16.44
C VAL A 56 -17.00 1.78 17.57
N LEU A 57 -15.90 1.14 17.94
CA LEU A 57 -14.98 1.65 18.97
C LEU A 57 -14.29 2.94 18.52
N THR A 58 -13.96 3.09 17.23
CA THR A 58 -13.41 4.34 16.69
C THR A 58 -14.44 5.48 16.78
N LEU A 59 -15.70 5.24 16.45
CA LEU A 59 -16.76 6.22 16.64
C LEU A 59 -16.97 6.59 18.12
N ALA A 60 -16.90 5.60 19.01
CA ALA A 60 -16.97 5.82 20.45
C ALA A 60 -15.76 6.65 20.94
N LEU A 61 -14.57 6.36 20.42
CA LEU A 61 -13.35 7.09 20.73
C LEU A 61 -13.46 8.58 20.37
N ILE A 62 -13.98 8.90 19.19
CA ILE A 62 -14.23 10.28 18.74
C ILE A 62 -15.29 10.95 19.62
N LYS A 63 -16.40 10.25 19.91
CA LYS A 63 -17.50 10.81 20.70
C LYS A 63 -17.11 11.12 22.15
N PHE A 64 -16.34 10.24 22.79
CA PHE A 64 -16.02 10.34 24.22
C PHE A 64 -14.61 10.89 24.49
N GLY A 65 -13.65 10.67 23.57
CA GLY A 65 -12.28 11.13 23.67
C GLY A 65 -12.01 12.47 23.00
N GLY A 66 -12.88 12.89 22.07
CA GLY A 66 -12.67 14.09 21.25
C GLY A 66 -11.56 13.92 20.22
N TRP A 67 -11.11 15.05 19.68
CA TRP A 67 -10.03 15.13 18.69
C TRP A 67 -8.66 15.50 19.30
N GLU A 68 -8.57 15.51 20.64
CA GLU A 68 -7.34 15.84 21.34
C GLU A 68 -6.24 14.81 21.09
N ALA A 69 -5.03 15.32 20.85
CA ALA A 69 -3.86 14.47 20.68
C ALA A 69 -3.49 13.78 21.99
N ARG A 70 -3.28 12.48 21.95
CA ARG A 70 -2.86 11.64 23.08
C ARG A 70 -1.83 10.65 22.62
N GLU A 71 -0.86 10.39 23.45
CA GLU A 71 0.16 9.38 23.24
C GLU A 71 0.17 8.38 24.40
N LEU A 72 0.15 7.11 24.05
CA LEU A 72 0.21 6.00 25.00
C LEU A 72 1.48 5.25 24.67
N SER A 73 2.47 5.26 25.53
CA SER A 73 3.73 4.57 25.28
C SER A 73 4.15 3.70 26.45
N VAL A 74 4.78 2.58 26.10
CA VAL A 74 5.44 1.67 27.04
C VAL A 74 6.87 1.49 26.54
N ASN A 75 7.86 1.69 27.37
CA ASN A 75 9.25 1.45 27.00
C ASN A 75 9.43 -0.02 26.62
N TRP A 76 9.90 -0.27 25.39
CA TRP A 76 10.10 -1.61 24.86
C TRP A 76 11.56 -2.01 24.78
N LEU A 77 12.43 -1.11 24.29
CA LEU A 77 13.82 -1.41 24.04
C LEU A 77 14.70 -0.22 24.41
N SER A 78 15.73 -0.46 25.22
CA SER A 78 16.75 0.53 25.57
C SER A 78 18.13 -0.10 25.43
N ILE A 79 18.87 0.24 24.36
CA ILE A 79 20.19 -0.31 24.06
C ILE A 79 21.11 0.81 23.56
N GLY A 80 22.25 1.02 24.24
CA GLY A 80 23.32 1.88 23.73
C GLY A 80 22.89 3.33 23.43
N GLY A 81 21.93 3.89 24.17
CA GLY A 81 21.38 5.23 23.94
C GLY A 81 20.17 5.27 22.98
N LEU A 82 19.83 4.18 22.31
CA LEU A 82 18.59 4.03 21.55
C LEU A 82 17.47 3.62 22.50
N ASN A 83 16.47 4.50 22.66
CA ASN A 83 15.24 4.21 23.38
C ASN A 83 14.10 4.10 22.38
N VAL A 84 13.43 2.95 22.36
CA VAL A 84 12.27 2.68 21.51
C VAL A 84 11.09 2.33 22.39
N ASP A 85 10.05 3.12 22.28
CA ASP A 85 8.78 2.87 22.94
C ASP A 85 7.85 2.10 21.99
N PHE A 86 7.07 1.18 22.53
CA PHE A 86 5.90 0.67 21.85
C PHE A 86 4.73 1.56 22.23
N GLY A 87 4.28 2.42 21.29
CA GLY A 87 3.35 3.47 21.60
C GLY A 87 2.25 3.63 20.57
N LEU A 88 1.12 4.19 20.99
CA LEU A 88 -0.03 4.52 20.16
C LEU A 88 -0.23 6.03 20.14
N LYS A 89 -0.16 6.62 18.96
CA LYS A 89 -0.40 8.04 18.74
C LYS A 89 -1.83 8.25 18.25
N LEU A 90 -2.63 8.89 19.06
CA LEU A 90 -3.97 9.36 18.74
C LEU A 90 -3.94 10.86 18.48
N ASP A 91 -4.30 11.26 17.30
CA ASP A 91 -4.55 12.63 16.89
C ASP A 91 -5.57 12.64 15.75
N THR A 92 -5.94 13.79 15.26
CA THR A 92 -6.93 13.94 14.18
C THR A 92 -6.56 13.09 12.96
N LEU A 93 -5.27 13.03 12.57
CA LEU A 93 -4.83 12.26 11.41
C LEU A 93 -5.02 10.75 11.61
N SER A 94 -4.62 10.21 12.76
CA SER A 94 -4.82 8.79 13.08
C SER A 94 -6.29 8.46 13.24
N LEU A 95 -7.11 9.31 13.88
CA LEU A 95 -8.55 9.10 14.03
C LEU A 95 -9.27 9.05 12.67
N MET A 96 -8.95 9.96 11.76
CA MET A 96 -9.50 9.95 10.40
C MET A 96 -9.10 8.68 9.64
N MET A 97 -7.83 8.27 9.73
CA MET A 97 -7.39 7.02 9.11
C MET A 97 -8.01 5.78 9.76
N LEU A 98 -8.21 5.76 11.07
CA LEU A 98 -8.95 4.69 11.75
C LEU A 98 -10.38 4.57 11.20
N LEU A 99 -11.09 5.69 11.01
CA LEU A 99 -12.43 5.69 10.39
C LEU A 99 -12.41 5.10 8.99
N ILE A 100 -11.42 5.47 8.17
CA ILE A 100 -11.29 4.97 6.79
C ILE A 100 -10.98 3.47 6.80
N VAL A 101 -9.95 3.04 7.52
CA VAL A 101 -9.48 1.64 7.53
C VAL A 101 -10.55 0.73 8.10
N THR A 102 -11.15 1.08 9.25
CA THR A 102 -12.16 0.24 9.89
C THR A 102 -13.51 0.31 9.19
N GLY A 103 -13.94 1.50 8.71
CA GLY A 103 -15.23 1.69 8.06
C GLY A 103 -15.29 1.05 6.66
N VAL A 104 -14.37 1.44 5.78
CA VAL A 104 -14.28 0.86 4.42
C VAL A 104 -13.89 -0.62 4.52
N GLY A 105 -12.96 -0.96 5.42
CA GLY A 105 -12.58 -2.34 5.68
C GLY A 105 -13.76 -3.20 6.13
N SER A 106 -14.67 -2.69 6.98
CA SER A 106 -15.89 -3.41 7.38
C SER A 106 -16.77 -3.74 6.17
N ALA A 107 -16.98 -2.76 5.27
CA ALA A 107 -17.75 -2.98 4.05
C ALA A 107 -17.11 -4.08 3.18
N ILE A 108 -15.77 -4.07 3.04
CA ILE A 108 -15.03 -5.07 2.27
C ILE A 108 -15.10 -6.47 2.93
N HIS A 109 -14.96 -6.57 4.25
CA HIS A 109 -15.06 -7.86 4.96
C HIS A 109 -16.46 -8.47 4.83
N ILE A 110 -17.53 -7.66 4.94
CA ILE A 110 -18.90 -8.11 4.74
C ILE A 110 -19.12 -8.59 3.30
N TYR A 111 -18.64 -7.83 2.31
CA TYR A 111 -18.68 -8.21 0.90
C TYR A 111 -17.95 -9.54 0.65
N SER A 112 -16.79 -9.73 1.28
CA SER A 112 -15.95 -10.92 1.12
C SER A 112 -16.65 -12.20 1.53
N TYR A 113 -17.62 -12.14 2.47
CA TYR A 113 -18.40 -13.30 2.87
C TYR A 113 -19.14 -13.91 1.67
N GLY A 114 -19.82 -13.09 0.87
CA GLY A 114 -20.52 -13.58 -0.32
C GLY A 114 -19.56 -13.95 -1.46
N TYR A 115 -18.51 -13.16 -1.67
CA TYR A 115 -17.57 -13.37 -2.79
C TYR A 115 -16.75 -14.66 -2.64
N MET A 116 -16.33 -15.03 -1.43
CA MET A 116 -15.47 -16.19 -1.16
C MET A 116 -16.24 -17.44 -0.70
N GLN A 117 -17.56 -17.42 -0.70
CA GLN A 117 -18.42 -18.46 -0.08
C GLN A 117 -18.08 -19.87 -0.56
N ASP A 118 -17.80 -20.03 -1.85
CA ASP A 118 -17.55 -21.33 -2.48
C ASP A 118 -16.07 -21.73 -2.48
N ASP A 119 -15.17 -20.80 -2.04
CA ASP A 119 -13.74 -21.06 -2.05
C ASP A 119 -13.32 -22.04 -0.92
N PRO A 120 -12.51 -23.06 -1.21
CA PRO A 120 -12.01 -23.99 -0.19
C PRO A 120 -11.10 -23.31 0.84
N GLY A 121 -10.40 -22.23 0.47
CA GLY A 121 -9.53 -21.43 1.34
C GLY A 121 -10.24 -20.36 2.16
N PHE A 122 -11.57 -20.39 2.23
CA PHE A 122 -12.41 -19.36 2.86
C PHE A 122 -11.90 -18.89 4.24
N SER A 123 -11.68 -19.80 5.17
CA SER A 123 -11.22 -19.44 6.54
C SER A 123 -9.81 -18.85 6.53
N ARG A 124 -8.90 -19.38 5.70
CA ARG A 124 -7.55 -18.83 5.51
C ARG A 124 -7.61 -17.41 4.98
N PHE A 125 -8.53 -17.14 4.05
CA PHE A 125 -8.76 -15.80 3.52
C PHE A 125 -9.07 -14.79 4.62
N PHE A 126 -10.04 -15.11 5.51
CA PHE A 126 -10.43 -14.23 6.60
C PHE A 126 -9.34 -14.05 7.67
N ALA A 127 -8.52 -15.09 7.91
CA ALA A 127 -7.35 -14.96 8.79
C ALA A 127 -6.33 -13.96 8.22
N CYS A 128 -5.97 -14.11 6.94
CA CYS A 128 -5.03 -13.19 6.26
C CYS A 128 -5.59 -11.76 6.18
N LEU A 129 -6.90 -11.61 5.94
CA LEU A 129 -7.57 -10.31 5.88
C LEU A 129 -7.51 -9.58 7.23
N SER A 130 -7.73 -10.32 8.32
CA SER A 130 -7.62 -9.79 9.69
C SER A 130 -6.18 -9.42 10.05
N LEU A 131 -5.20 -10.25 9.69
CA LEU A 131 -3.78 -9.94 9.89
C LEU A 131 -3.37 -8.66 9.13
N PHE A 132 -3.83 -8.52 7.90
CA PHE A 132 -3.57 -7.34 7.09
C PHE A 132 -4.18 -6.07 7.71
N THR A 133 -5.39 -6.17 8.25
CA THR A 133 -6.05 -5.07 8.96
C THR A 133 -5.27 -4.66 10.21
N PHE A 134 -4.85 -5.62 11.05
CA PHE A 134 -3.97 -5.36 12.19
C PHE A 134 -2.71 -4.61 11.78
N SER A 135 -2.04 -5.09 10.73
CA SER A 135 -0.80 -4.48 10.24
C SER A 135 -0.99 -3.03 9.82
N MET A 136 -2.09 -2.73 9.12
CA MET A 136 -2.41 -1.36 8.71
C MET A 136 -2.74 -0.45 9.90
N LEU A 137 -3.52 -0.95 10.88
CA LEU A 137 -3.81 -0.20 12.10
C LEU A 137 -2.54 0.09 12.90
N GLY A 138 -1.56 -0.82 12.88
CA GLY A 138 -0.25 -0.61 13.49
C GLY A 138 0.54 0.53 12.84
N ILE A 139 0.47 0.70 11.51
CA ILE A 139 1.06 1.87 10.81
C ILE A 139 0.36 3.15 11.24
N VAL A 140 -0.98 3.14 11.27
CA VAL A 140 -1.79 4.32 11.57
C VAL A 140 -1.55 4.84 12.99
N LEU A 141 -1.39 3.93 13.94
CA LEU A 141 -1.24 4.26 15.36
C LEU A 141 0.21 4.39 15.83
N ALA A 142 1.21 4.14 14.98
CA ALA A 142 2.61 4.25 15.36
C ALA A 142 2.98 5.67 15.84
N ASN A 143 3.75 5.77 16.92
CA ASN A 143 4.29 7.02 17.46
C ASN A 143 5.77 7.25 17.12
N ASN A 144 6.42 6.27 16.51
CA ASN A 144 7.83 6.33 16.11
C ASN A 144 8.10 5.55 14.81
N PHE A 145 9.24 5.80 14.22
CA PHE A 145 9.63 5.19 12.95
C PHE A 145 9.86 3.67 13.03
N ILE A 146 10.38 3.13 14.13
CA ILE A 146 10.62 1.68 14.27
C ILE A 146 9.30 0.91 14.30
N GLN A 147 8.34 1.35 15.09
CA GLN A 147 7.03 0.72 15.16
C GLN A 147 6.29 0.83 13.83
N MET A 148 6.37 2.00 13.18
CA MET A 148 5.83 2.19 11.84
C MET A 148 6.48 1.21 10.86
N PHE A 149 7.80 1.05 10.88
CA PHE A 149 8.54 0.14 10.00
C PHE A 149 8.17 -1.33 10.24
N ILE A 150 8.07 -1.78 11.50
CA ILE A 150 7.64 -3.15 11.83
C ILE A 150 6.26 -3.43 11.24
N SER A 151 5.30 -2.52 11.44
CA SER A 151 3.94 -2.65 10.90
C SER A 151 3.92 -2.56 9.37
N TRP A 152 4.81 -1.75 8.79
CA TRP A 152 5.02 -1.59 7.36
C TRP A 152 5.47 -2.89 6.69
N GLU A 153 6.41 -3.58 7.33
CA GLU A 153 6.89 -4.89 6.91
C GLU A 153 5.80 -5.96 7.01
N LEU A 154 5.02 -5.91 8.09
CA LEU A 154 3.92 -6.84 8.30
C LEU A 154 2.78 -6.63 7.28
N VAL A 155 2.51 -5.39 6.84
CA VAL A 155 1.63 -5.11 5.69
C VAL A 155 2.20 -5.75 4.43
N GLY A 156 3.52 -5.70 4.22
CA GLY A 156 4.19 -6.36 3.09
C GLY A 156 3.97 -7.87 3.08
N VAL A 157 4.19 -8.54 4.20
CA VAL A 157 3.99 -10.00 4.34
C VAL A 157 2.51 -10.37 4.19
N SER A 158 1.60 -9.67 4.86
CA SER A 158 0.17 -9.97 4.77
C SER A 158 -0.41 -9.72 3.38
N SER A 159 0.09 -8.70 2.66
CA SER A 159 -0.27 -8.49 1.25
C SER A 159 0.26 -9.59 0.34
N TYR A 160 1.48 -10.10 0.56
CA TYR A 160 2.03 -11.25 -0.14
C TYR A 160 1.11 -12.47 -0.03
N LEU A 161 0.64 -12.79 1.20
CA LEU A 161 -0.29 -13.90 1.45
C LEU A 161 -1.64 -13.70 0.76
N LEU A 162 -2.10 -12.48 0.62
CA LEU A 162 -3.39 -12.14 0.00
C LEU A 162 -3.32 -12.07 -1.53
N ILE A 163 -2.24 -11.51 -2.10
CA ILE A 163 -2.01 -11.47 -3.56
C ILE A 163 -1.81 -12.88 -4.08
N GLY A 164 -0.96 -13.67 -3.41
CA GLY A 164 -0.71 -15.07 -3.70
C GLY A 164 -1.74 -16.02 -3.09
N PHE A 165 -2.97 -15.57 -2.82
CA PHE A 165 -3.97 -16.42 -2.16
C PHE A 165 -4.22 -17.72 -2.93
N TRP A 166 -4.31 -17.64 -4.24
CA TRP A 166 -4.40 -18.81 -5.14
C TRP A 166 -3.00 -19.23 -5.61
N PHE A 167 -2.09 -19.52 -4.67
CA PHE A 167 -0.68 -19.83 -4.91
C PHE A 167 -0.45 -21.05 -5.84
N GLU A 168 -1.47 -21.87 -6.03
CA GLU A 168 -1.46 -22.99 -7.00
C GLU A 168 -1.41 -22.49 -8.45
N LYS A 169 -1.82 -21.24 -8.71
CA LYS A 169 -1.68 -20.59 -10.00
C LYS A 169 -0.30 -19.94 -10.08
N PRO A 170 0.56 -20.34 -11.05
CA PRO A 170 1.89 -19.77 -11.20
C PRO A 170 1.86 -18.24 -11.31
N SER A 171 0.90 -17.67 -12.06
CA SER A 171 0.73 -16.21 -12.20
C SER A 171 0.50 -15.51 -10.87
N ALA A 172 -0.31 -16.07 -9.96
CA ALA A 172 -0.56 -15.48 -8.65
C ALA A 172 0.66 -15.61 -7.72
N ALA A 173 1.38 -16.72 -7.77
CA ALA A 173 2.61 -16.92 -7.02
C ALA A 173 3.70 -15.94 -7.47
N ASP A 174 3.87 -15.74 -8.78
CA ASP A 174 4.85 -14.81 -9.35
C ASP A 174 4.48 -13.35 -9.07
N ALA A 175 3.19 -13.00 -9.17
CA ALA A 175 2.69 -11.67 -8.81
C ALA A 175 2.95 -11.34 -7.33
N ALA A 176 2.74 -12.31 -6.43
CA ALA A 176 3.03 -12.13 -5.01
C ALA A 176 4.52 -11.92 -4.74
N LYS A 177 5.40 -12.73 -5.35
CA LYS A 177 6.86 -12.56 -5.27
C LYS A 177 7.29 -11.20 -5.81
N LYS A 178 6.81 -10.80 -7.00
CA LYS A 178 7.11 -9.50 -7.60
C LYS A 178 6.68 -8.36 -6.68
N ALA A 179 5.45 -8.40 -6.15
CA ALA A 179 4.96 -7.41 -5.22
C ALA A 179 5.82 -7.32 -3.94
N PHE A 180 6.17 -8.45 -3.35
CA PHE A 180 6.98 -8.51 -2.14
C PHE A 180 8.39 -7.95 -2.36
N ILE A 181 9.10 -8.42 -3.39
CA ILE A 181 10.50 -8.02 -3.67
C ILE A 181 10.56 -6.54 -4.07
N THR A 182 9.66 -6.07 -4.94
CA THR A 182 9.63 -4.66 -5.36
C THR A 182 9.38 -3.72 -4.18
N ASN A 183 8.45 -4.07 -3.29
CA ASN A 183 8.21 -3.30 -2.08
C ASN A 183 9.43 -3.31 -1.15
N ARG A 184 10.11 -4.47 -1.00
CA ARG A 184 11.28 -4.61 -0.15
C ARG A 184 12.43 -3.69 -0.56
N LEU A 185 12.56 -3.40 -1.86
CA LEU A 185 13.55 -2.42 -2.33
C LEU A 185 13.25 -1.01 -1.81
N GLY A 186 11.97 -0.60 -1.81
CA GLY A 186 11.55 0.65 -1.20
C GLY A 186 11.73 0.67 0.32
N ASP A 187 11.42 -0.45 0.97
CA ASP A 187 11.54 -0.63 2.43
C ASP A 187 13.00 -0.55 2.89
N PHE A 188 13.95 -1.02 2.07
CA PHE A 188 15.40 -0.86 2.34
C PHE A 188 15.80 0.62 2.36
N GLY A 189 15.37 1.40 1.37
CA GLY A 189 15.57 2.85 1.38
C GLY A 189 14.96 3.50 2.61
N PHE A 190 13.72 3.12 2.97
CA PHE A 190 13.04 3.61 4.17
C PHE A 190 13.84 3.34 5.45
N MET A 191 14.35 2.13 5.62
CA MET A 191 15.19 1.78 6.76
C MET A 191 16.47 2.62 6.82
N LEU A 192 17.14 2.83 5.70
CA LEU A 192 18.33 3.70 5.65
C LEU A 192 17.98 5.14 6.05
N GLY A 193 16.82 5.65 5.63
CA GLY A 193 16.31 6.95 6.03
C GLY A 193 16.06 7.05 7.53
N ILE A 194 15.47 6.02 8.14
CA ILE A 194 15.26 5.92 9.59
C ILE A 194 16.60 5.98 10.34
N LEU A 195 17.58 5.19 9.91
CA LEU A 195 18.91 5.15 10.53
C LEU A 195 19.63 6.50 10.38
N THR A 196 19.46 7.17 9.23
CA THR A 196 20.02 8.50 9.01
C THR A 196 19.38 9.53 9.95
N PHE A 197 18.05 9.52 10.12
CA PHE A 197 17.39 10.39 11.09
C PHE A 197 17.80 10.10 12.52
N TRP A 198 17.95 8.83 12.90
CA TRP A 198 18.47 8.48 14.20
C TRP A 198 19.88 9.03 14.45
N ALA A 199 20.77 8.91 13.47
CA ALA A 199 22.12 9.45 13.55
C ALA A 199 22.12 10.99 13.68
N LEU A 200 21.18 11.69 13.06
CA LEU A 200 21.08 13.15 13.07
C LEU A 200 20.39 13.69 14.33
N ALA A 201 19.24 13.10 14.71
CA ALA A 201 18.36 13.61 15.76
C ALA A 201 18.54 12.88 17.12
N GLY A 202 19.22 11.73 17.14
CA GLY A 202 19.38 10.92 18.35
C GLY A 202 18.08 10.24 18.84
N SER A 203 16.99 10.36 18.10
CA SER A 203 15.68 9.82 18.44
C SER A 203 14.93 9.33 17.21
N LEU A 204 13.93 8.44 17.41
CA LEU A 204 13.04 7.92 16.39
C LEU A 204 11.56 8.27 16.65
N GLY A 205 11.24 8.89 17.78
CA GLY A 205 9.90 9.37 18.13
C GLY A 205 9.49 10.59 17.30
N PHE A 206 8.30 10.57 16.72
CA PHE A 206 7.84 11.64 15.83
C PHE A 206 7.81 13.00 16.48
N ASP A 207 7.28 13.11 17.71
CA ASP A 207 7.17 14.40 18.40
C ASP A 207 8.54 14.92 18.86
N VAL A 208 9.47 14.02 19.21
CA VAL A 208 10.85 14.39 19.55
C VAL A 208 11.58 14.96 18.33
N ILE A 209 11.46 14.28 17.18
CA ILE A 209 12.07 14.75 15.93
C ILE A 209 11.43 16.06 15.49
N LYS A 210 10.09 16.18 15.58
CA LYS A 210 9.39 17.43 15.26
C LYS A 210 9.89 18.59 16.10
N ALA A 211 9.95 18.42 17.42
CA ALA A 211 10.46 19.45 18.32
C ALA A 211 11.94 19.79 18.06
N TRP A 212 12.74 18.80 17.64
CA TRP A 212 14.13 19.02 17.25
C TRP A 212 14.24 19.86 15.97
N MET A 213 13.41 19.58 14.95
CA MET A 213 13.34 20.36 13.71
C MET A 213 12.87 21.80 13.97
N GLU A 214 11.87 22.01 14.81
CA GLU A 214 11.30 23.34 15.13
C GLU A 214 12.25 24.23 15.93
N LYS A 215 13.13 23.69 16.77
CA LYS A 215 14.14 24.46 17.54
C LYS A 215 15.23 25.06 16.68
N GLY A 216 15.18 24.85 15.37
CA GLY A 216 16.26 25.20 14.45
C GLY A 216 17.47 24.28 14.71
N VAL A 217 17.80 23.50 13.72
CA VAL A 217 18.87 22.50 13.81
C VAL A 217 20.20 23.19 14.09
N SER A 218 20.51 23.39 15.38
CA SER A 218 21.79 23.94 15.82
C SER A 218 22.79 22.79 15.91
N TYR A 219 23.53 22.61 14.86
CA TYR A 219 24.60 21.62 14.83
C TYR A 219 25.89 22.28 15.31
N GLY A 220 26.29 22.10 16.52
CA GLY A 220 27.61 22.49 17.04
C GLY A 220 28.63 22.88 15.97
N ALA A 221 29.67 22.42 15.65
CA ALA A 221 30.63 22.83 14.62
C ALA A 221 30.35 22.33 13.18
N SER A 222 29.14 21.81 12.86
CA SER A 222 28.83 21.24 11.53
C SER A 222 28.43 22.31 10.51
N ASP A 223 28.90 22.17 9.27
CA ASP A 223 28.56 23.06 8.16
C ASP A 223 27.04 22.97 7.86
N PRO A 224 26.30 24.08 7.81
CA PRO A 224 24.87 24.12 7.47
C PRO A 224 24.53 23.43 6.16
N ILE A 225 25.41 23.44 5.17
CA ILE A 225 25.22 22.78 3.85
C ILE A 225 25.22 21.25 4.03
N ILE A 226 26.14 20.71 4.81
CA ILE A 226 26.24 19.25 5.06
C ILE A 226 24.96 18.76 5.74
N VAL A 227 24.48 19.53 6.67
CA VAL A 227 23.26 19.22 7.42
C VAL A 227 22.03 19.27 6.53
N HIS A 228 21.82 20.32 5.75
CA HIS A 228 20.70 20.45 4.83
C HIS A 228 20.70 19.31 3.80
N THR A 229 21.87 18.97 3.25
CA THR A 229 22.03 17.83 2.33
C THR A 229 21.71 16.51 3.01
N GLY A 230 22.15 16.31 4.25
CA GLY A 230 21.85 15.11 5.06
C GLY A 230 20.35 14.95 5.34
N LEU A 231 19.66 16.03 5.68
CA LEU A 231 18.21 16.02 5.89
C LEU A 231 17.44 15.74 4.59
N THR A 232 17.84 16.36 3.49
CA THR A 232 17.25 16.11 2.17
C THR A 232 17.40 14.64 1.77
N LEU A 233 18.61 14.08 1.92
CA LEU A 233 18.86 12.67 1.64
C LEU A 233 18.04 11.76 2.55
N ALA A 234 17.99 12.02 3.85
CA ALA A 234 17.20 11.24 4.80
C ALA A 234 15.71 11.28 4.48
N GLY A 235 15.17 12.46 4.12
CA GLY A 235 13.79 12.62 3.66
C GLY A 235 13.50 11.83 2.38
N LEU A 236 14.38 11.88 1.39
CA LEU A 236 14.23 11.11 0.15
C LEU A 236 14.34 9.60 0.39
N LEU A 237 15.20 9.15 1.29
CA LEU A 237 15.29 7.75 1.70
C LEU A 237 14.02 7.27 2.41
N ILE A 238 13.42 8.10 3.26
CA ILE A 238 12.07 7.81 3.83
C ILE A 238 11.01 7.76 2.74
N PHE A 239 11.07 8.68 1.78
CA PHE A 239 10.17 8.67 0.62
C PHE A 239 10.26 7.37 -0.20
N CYS A 240 11.42 6.68 -0.26
CA CYS A 240 11.53 5.37 -0.92
C CYS A 240 10.53 4.35 -0.38
N GLY A 241 10.22 4.36 0.92
CA GLY A 241 9.17 3.53 1.48
C GLY A 241 7.80 3.82 0.85
N ALA A 242 7.46 5.10 0.69
CA ALA A 242 6.22 5.50 0.01
C ALA A 242 6.26 5.14 -1.49
N VAL A 243 7.40 5.27 -2.16
CA VAL A 243 7.58 4.84 -3.56
C VAL A 243 7.27 3.36 -3.73
N GLY A 244 7.69 2.51 -2.80
CA GLY A 244 7.36 1.08 -2.78
C GLY A 244 5.87 0.84 -2.55
N LYS A 245 5.34 1.18 -1.37
CA LYS A 245 3.97 0.84 -0.97
C LYS A 245 2.89 1.57 -1.77
N SER A 246 3.08 2.84 -2.11
CA SER A 246 2.16 3.60 -2.95
C SER A 246 2.45 3.45 -4.44
N ALA A 247 3.31 2.51 -4.80
CA ALA A 247 3.64 2.14 -6.17
C ALA A 247 3.96 3.35 -7.06
N GLN A 248 4.78 4.29 -6.57
CA GLN A 248 5.23 5.42 -7.36
C GLN A 248 6.35 4.99 -8.33
N PHE A 249 6.53 5.74 -9.40
CA PHE A 249 7.66 5.53 -10.29
C PHE A 249 8.99 5.65 -9.50
N PRO A 250 9.96 4.72 -9.69
CA PRO A 250 10.00 3.60 -10.64
C PRO A 250 9.42 2.28 -10.11
N LEU A 251 9.04 2.16 -8.85
CA LEU A 251 8.59 0.91 -8.22
C LEU A 251 7.09 0.59 -8.44
N HIS A 252 6.49 1.05 -9.52
CA HIS A 252 5.04 0.95 -9.80
C HIS A 252 4.59 -0.39 -10.38
N VAL A 253 5.50 -1.19 -10.93
CA VAL A 253 5.22 -2.35 -11.78
C VAL A 253 4.54 -3.54 -11.08
N TRP A 254 4.58 -3.60 -9.75
CA TRP A 254 3.98 -4.69 -8.98
C TRP A 254 2.45 -4.56 -8.83
N LEU A 255 1.92 -3.33 -8.79
CA LEU A 255 0.53 -3.09 -8.41
C LEU A 255 -0.49 -3.65 -9.43
N PRO A 256 -0.30 -3.52 -10.76
CA PRO A 256 -1.20 -4.15 -11.73
C PRO A 256 -1.17 -5.67 -11.72
N ASP A 257 -0.04 -6.29 -11.37
CA ASP A 257 0.07 -7.74 -11.29
C ASP A 257 -0.55 -8.29 -9.98
N ALA A 258 -0.64 -7.47 -8.93
CA ALA A 258 -1.37 -7.79 -7.70
C ALA A 258 -2.87 -8.08 -7.94
N MET A 259 -3.39 -7.79 -9.15
CA MET A 259 -4.76 -8.13 -9.58
C MET A 259 -5.00 -9.63 -9.72
N GLU A 260 -3.99 -10.48 -9.66
CA GLU A 260 -4.15 -11.94 -9.61
C GLU A 260 -4.84 -12.43 -8.31
N GLY A 261 -4.77 -11.66 -7.24
CA GLY A 261 -5.48 -11.94 -5.98
C GLY A 261 -7.00 -11.77 -6.08
N PRO A 262 -7.77 -12.29 -5.10
CA PRO A 262 -9.23 -12.11 -5.03
C PRO A 262 -9.64 -10.65 -5.06
N THR A 263 -10.76 -10.32 -5.73
CA THR A 263 -11.17 -8.91 -5.90
C THR A 263 -11.40 -8.15 -4.59
N PRO A 264 -11.93 -8.73 -3.50
CA PRO A 264 -11.99 -8.02 -2.22
C PRO A 264 -10.62 -7.60 -1.67
N VAL A 265 -9.56 -8.41 -1.94
CA VAL A 265 -8.18 -8.03 -1.61
C VAL A 265 -7.74 -6.83 -2.43
N SER A 266 -8.04 -6.83 -3.74
CA SER A 266 -7.77 -5.68 -4.60
C SER A 266 -8.46 -4.42 -4.07
N ALA A 267 -9.75 -4.52 -3.67
CA ALA A 267 -10.47 -3.41 -3.06
C ALA A 267 -9.78 -2.90 -1.79
N LEU A 268 -9.35 -3.80 -0.90
CA LEU A 268 -8.72 -3.44 0.37
C LEU A 268 -7.34 -2.77 0.16
N ILE A 269 -6.47 -3.38 -0.66
CA ILE A 269 -5.14 -2.87 -0.97
C ILE A 269 -5.22 -1.48 -1.60
N HIS A 270 -6.15 -1.27 -2.55
CA HIS A 270 -6.21 -0.07 -3.37
C HIS A 270 -7.02 1.08 -2.76
N ALA A 271 -7.95 0.80 -1.83
CA ALA A 271 -8.84 1.84 -1.31
C ALA A 271 -8.32 2.49 -0.01
N ALA A 272 -8.09 1.69 1.03
CA ALA A 272 -7.99 2.23 2.39
C ALA A 272 -6.73 1.79 3.14
N THR A 273 -5.86 0.96 2.53
CA THR A 273 -4.78 0.33 3.29
C THR A 273 -3.41 0.46 2.65
N MET A 274 -2.82 -0.61 2.11
CA MET A 274 -1.40 -0.68 1.73
C MET A 274 -0.92 0.52 0.90
N VAL A 275 -1.62 0.84 -0.19
CA VAL A 275 -1.19 1.94 -1.06
C VAL A 275 -1.46 3.32 -0.46
N ALA A 276 -2.41 3.43 0.46
CA ALA A 276 -2.69 4.64 1.22
C ALA A 276 -1.64 4.89 2.33
N ALA A 277 -0.98 3.81 2.81
CA ALA A 277 0.03 3.91 3.88
C ALA A 277 1.20 4.83 3.51
N GLY A 278 1.66 4.83 2.25
CA GLY A 278 2.74 5.71 1.81
C GLY A 278 2.33 7.20 1.86
N VAL A 279 1.14 7.54 1.36
CA VAL A 279 0.63 8.92 1.43
C VAL A 279 0.41 9.33 2.88
N TYR A 280 -0.19 8.45 3.70
CA TYR A 280 -0.37 8.68 5.14
C TYR A 280 0.97 8.94 5.84
N MET A 281 1.99 8.12 5.58
CA MET A 281 3.33 8.31 6.15
C MET A 281 3.92 9.67 5.76
N LEU A 282 3.85 10.05 4.48
CA LEU A 282 4.35 11.36 4.02
C LEU A 282 3.65 12.51 4.75
N CYS A 283 2.34 12.42 4.95
CA CYS A 283 1.58 13.43 5.69
C CYS A 283 1.90 13.39 7.21
N ARG A 284 2.09 12.18 7.78
CA ARG A 284 2.43 11.99 9.21
C ARG A 284 3.75 12.63 9.59
N VAL A 285 4.76 12.50 8.72
CA VAL A 285 6.11 13.00 8.95
C VAL A 285 6.48 14.18 8.04
N PHE A 286 5.47 14.93 7.59
CA PHE A 286 5.67 16.04 6.64
C PHE A 286 6.73 17.05 7.09
N PHE A 287 6.84 17.28 8.39
CA PHE A 287 7.80 18.20 9.00
C PHE A 287 9.29 17.85 8.78
N ILE A 288 9.60 16.63 8.30
CA ILE A 288 11.00 16.24 8.03
C ILE A 288 11.49 16.64 6.64
N PHE A 289 10.59 16.94 5.70
CA PHE A 289 10.95 17.14 4.31
C PHE A 289 11.45 18.56 4.05
N THR A 290 12.64 18.64 3.49
CA THR A 290 13.19 19.90 2.98
C THR A 290 12.50 20.33 1.68
N PRO A 291 12.55 21.62 1.29
CA PRO A 291 11.97 22.09 0.01
C PRO A 291 12.47 21.31 -1.21
N ASP A 292 13.75 20.90 -1.21
CA ASP A 292 14.33 20.12 -2.29
C ASP A 292 13.73 18.71 -2.36
N ALA A 293 13.57 18.06 -1.20
CA ALA A 293 12.90 16.75 -1.13
C ALA A 293 11.44 16.85 -1.58
N LEU A 294 10.71 17.88 -1.16
CA LEU A 294 9.32 18.12 -1.57
C LEU A 294 9.21 18.32 -3.09
N THR A 295 10.17 19.03 -3.70
CA THR A 295 10.22 19.19 -5.16
C THR A 295 10.34 17.85 -5.87
N VAL A 296 11.24 16.97 -5.43
CA VAL A 296 11.38 15.61 -5.99
C VAL A 296 10.10 14.81 -5.81
N ILE A 297 9.49 14.84 -4.62
CA ILE A 297 8.22 14.16 -4.31
C ILE A 297 7.11 14.63 -5.25
N ALA A 298 6.98 15.96 -5.46
CA ALA A 298 5.96 16.53 -6.33
C ALA A 298 6.08 16.04 -7.78
N TRP A 299 7.29 16.05 -8.34
CA TRP A 299 7.53 15.64 -9.72
C TRP A 299 7.37 14.12 -9.91
N ILE A 300 7.84 13.30 -8.98
CA ILE A 300 7.62 11.84 -9.04
C ILE A 300 6.11 11.54 -8.97
N GLY A 301 5.36 12.21 -8.10
CA GLY A 301 3.91 12.07 -8.04
C GLY A 301 3.21 12.47 -9.33
N GLY A 302 3.54 13.64 -9.89
CA GLY A 302 2.98 14.14 -11.15
C GLY A 302 3.30 13.22 -12.34
N PHE A 303 4.54 12.75 -12.43
CA PHE A 303 4.96 11.80 -13.47
C PHE A 303 4.22 10.46 -13.35
N THR A 304 4.11 9.92 -12.13
CA THR A 304 3.37 8.68 -11.88
C THR A 304 1.90 8.82 -12.26
N ALA A 305 1.28 9.95 -11.92
CA ALA A 305 -0.12 10.23 -12.27
C ALA A 305 -0.33 10.19 -13.79
N LEU A 306 0.55 10.83 -14.55
CA LEU A 306 0.47 10.88 -16.02
C LEU A 306 0.74 9.52 -16.65
N LEU A 307 1.84 8.86 -16.27
CA LEU A 307 2.24 7.55 -16.80
C LEU A 307 1.13 6.52 -16.61
N ALA A 308 0.60 6.42 -15.41
CA ALA A 308 -0.44 5.45 -15.09
C ALA A 308 -1.75 5.73 -15.83
N ALA A 309 -2.14 7.01 -15.99
CA ALA A 309 -3.33 7.38 -16.76
C ALA A 309 -3.21 6.99 -18.24
N LEU A 310 -2.03 7.19 -18.85
CA LEU A 310 -1.77 6.80 -20.24
C LEU A 310 -1.85 5.27 -20.41
N ILE A 311 -1.28 4.51 -19.48
CA ILE A 311 -1.34 3.03 -19.54
C ILE A 311 -2.79 2.54 -19.39
N ALA A 312 -3.57 3.13 -18.47
CA ALA A 312 -4.96 2.75 -18.21
C ALA A 312 -5.84 2.81 -19.46
N ILE A 313 -5.55 3.72 -20.40
CA ILE A 313 -6.30 3.88 -21.66
C ILE A 313 -6.31 2.60 -22.50
N GLN A 314 -5.24 1.82 -22.51
CA GLN A 314 -5.08 0.66 -23.38
C GLN A 314 -5.15 -0.69 -22.65
N GLN A 315 -5.48 -0.71 -21.36
CA GLN A 315 -5.76 -1.96 -20.67
C GLN A 315 -7.16 -2.47 -21.01
N ASN A 316 -7.33 -3.79 -21.03
CA ASN A 316 -8.62 -4.45 -21.35
C ASN A 316 -9.19 -5.24 -20.15
N ASP A 317 -8.37 -5.57 -19.17
CA ASP A 317 -8.80 -6.19 -17.93
C ASP A 317 -9.40 -5.13 -16.98
N ILE A 318 -10.64 -5.36 -16.52
CA ILE A 318 -11.39 -4.42 -15.66
C ILE A 318 -10.62 -4.10 -14.36
N LYS A 319 -9.98 -5.09 -13.73
CA LYS A 319 -9.18 -4.90 -12.51
C LYS A 319 -7.89 -4.14 -12.80
N ARG A 320 -7.21 -4.43 -13.90
CA ARG A 320 -5.98 -3.73 -14.30
C ARG A 320 -6.23 -2.28 -14.66
N ILE A 321 -7.34 -1.95 -15.34
CA ILE A 321 -7.74 -0.55 -15.57
C ILE A 321 -7.90 0.18 -14.23
N LEU A 322 -8.61 -0.43 -13.28
CA LEU A 322 -8.80 0.14 -11.94
C LEU A 322 -7.49 0.22 -11.14
N ALA A 323 -6.54 -0.69 -11.32
CA ALA A 323 -5.23 -0.66 -10.68
C ALA A 323 -4.39 0.52 -11.21
N TYR A 324 -4.29 0.71 -12.53
CA TYR A 324 -3.62 1.87 -13.11
C TYR A 324 -4.31 3.19 -12.75
N SER A 325 -5.62 3.19 -12.65
CA SER A 325 -6.32 4.37 -12.15
C SER A 325 -6.01 4.66 -10.68
N THR A 326 -5.73 3.64 -9.85
CA THR A 326 -5.25 3.83 -8.48
C THR A 326 -3.85 4.43 -8.47
N LEU A 327 -2.93 3.90 -9.26
CA LEU A 327 -1.58 4.47 -9.45
C LEU A 327 -1.65 5.96 -9.80
N SER A 328 -2.51 6.31 -10.75
CA SER A 328 -2.70 7.69 -11.16
C SER A 328 -3.21 8.58 -10.01
N GLN A 329 -4.18 8.11 -9.21
CA GLN A 329 -4.71 8.89 -8.09
C GLN A 329 -3.72 9.00 -6.92
N LEU A 330 -2.93 7.95 -6.66
CA LEU A 330 -1.83 8.01 -5.69
C LEU A 330 -0.75 9.01 -6.13
N GLY A 331 -0.45 9.06 -7.44
CA GLY A 331 0.42 10.08 -8.01
C GLY A 331 -0.08 11.51 -7.72
N TYR A 332 -1.38 11.76 -7.83
CA TYR A 332 -1.97 13.04 -7.42
C TYR A 332 -1.76 13.35 -5.94
N MET A 333 -1.95 12.37 -5.05
CA MET A 333 -1.79 12.58 -3.61
C MET A 333 -0.33 12.87 -3.26
N VAL A 334 0.61 12.12 -3.85
CA VAL A 334 2.05 12.34 -3.67
C VAL A 334 2.47 13.70 -4.23
N MET A 335 1.96 14.08 -5.41
CA MET A 335 2.15 15.41 -5.98
C MET A 335 1.64 16.51 -5.05
N ALA A 336 0.46 16.32 -4.45
CA ALA A 336 -0.12 17.30 -3.52
C ALA A 336 0.73 17.46 -2.26
N VAL A 337 1.24 16.36 -1.68
CA VAL A 337 2.17 16.42 -0.54
C VAL A 337 3.43 17.20 -0.92
N GLY A 338 4.04 16.88 -2.08
CA GLY A 338 5.24 17.55 -2.56
C GLY A 338 5.04 19.04 -2.87
N LEU A 339 3.82 19.45 -3.20
CA LEU A 339 3.42 20.85 -3.34
C LEU A 339 3.10 21.54 -2.01
N GLY A 340 3.39 20.91 -0.87
CA GLY A 340 3.13 21.49 0.46
C GLY A 340 1.66 21.40 0.89
N GLY A 341 0.87 20.50 0.29
CA GLY A 341 -0.56 20.35 0.57
C GLY A 341 -0.97 19.02 1.20
N PRO A 342 -0.44 18.61 2.39
CA PRO A 342 -0.90 17.42 3.09
C PRO A 342 -2.42 17.36 3.31
N PRO A 343 -3.14 18.47 3.65
CA PRO A 343 -4.60 18.46 3.77
C PRO A 343 -5.27 17.99 2.48
N ALA A 344 -4.88 18.55 1.33
CA ALA A 344 -5.42 18.19 0.02
C ALA A 344 -5.17 16.72 -0.32
N ALA A 345 -3.97 16.19 0.01
CA ALA A 345 -3.62 14.80 -0.19
C ALA A 345 -4.49 13.86 0.66
N MET A 346 -4.69 14.17 1.95
CA MET A 346 -5.51 13.37 2.87
C MET A 346 -7.00 13.47 2.54
N PHE A 347 -7.48 14.63 2.13
CA PHE A 347 -8.86 14.78 1.67
C PHE A 347 -9.13 13.91 0.43
N HIS A 348 -8.20 13.94 -0.55
CA HIS A 348 -8.33 13.10 -1.72
C HIS A 348 -8.17 11.60 -1.38
N LEU A 349 -7.31 11.24 -0.43
CA LEU A 349 -7.19 9.86 0.07
C LEU A 349 -8.51 9.37 0.68
N THR A 350 -9.18 10.20 1.45
CA THR A 350 -10.47 9.84 2.09
C THR A 350 -11.56 9.59 1.05
N THR A 351 -11.74 10.53 0.11
CA THR A 351 -12.74 10.37 -0.97
C THR A 351 -12.37 9.19 -1.89
N HIS A 352 -11.09 9.02 -2.18
CA HIS A 352 -10.54 7.90 -2.95
C HIS A 352 -10.87 6.56 -2.31
N ALA A 353 -10.76 6.42 -0.99
CA ALA A 353 -11.10 5.19 -0.30
C ALA A 353 -12.57 4.78 -0.56
N PHE A 354 -13.49 5.73 -0.58
CA PHE A 354 -14.90 5.45 -0.86
C PHE A 354 -15.14 4.99 -2.29
N PHE A 355 -14.73 5.78 -3.28
CA PHE A 355 -15.05 5.44 -4.66
C PHE A 355 -14.18 4.31 -5.23
N LYS A 356 -12.96 4.08 -4.70
CA LYS A 356 -12.14 2.93 -5.13
C LYS A 356 -12.63 1.61 -4.57
N ALA A 357 -13.00 1.56 -3.29
CA ALA A 357 -13.67 0.38 -2.75
C ALA A 357 -14.93 0.07 -3.56
N LEU A 358 -15.75 1.09 -3.84
CA LEU A 358 -16.95 0.94 -4.65
C LEU A 358 -16.67 0.35 -6.03
N LEU A 359 -15.70 0.92 -6.76
CA LEU A 359 -15.36 0.47 -8.12
C LEU A 359 -14.82 -0.95 -8.14
N PHE A 360 -13.90 -1.31 -7.25
CA PHE A 360 -13.36 -2.66 -7.19
C PHE A 360 -14.40 -3.69 -6.75
N LEU A 361 -15.22 -3.37 -5.75
CA LEU A 361 -16.27 -4.29 -5.31
C LEU A 361 -17.37 -4.43 -6.37
N SER A 362 -17.73 -3.34 -7.07
CA SER A 362 -18.67 -3.42 -8.20
C SER A 362 -18.09 -4.23 -9.37
N ALA A 363 -16.80 -4.06 -9.69
CA ALA A 363 -16.10 -4.89 -10.67
C ALA A 363 -16.08 -6.37 -10.21
N GLY A 364 -15.84 -6.62 -8.92
CA GLY A 364 -15.91 -7.95 -8.35
C GLY A 364 -17.29 -8.59 -8.46
N ALA A 365 -18.36 -7.82 -8.24
CA ALA A 365 -19.73 -8.28 -8.44
C ALA A 365 -19.98 -8.67 -9.91
N VAL A 366 -19.48 -7.86 -10.86
CA VAL A 366 -19.55 -8.17 -12.29
C VAL A 366 -18.77 -9.45 -12.62
N ILE A 367 -17.53 -9.57 -12.17
CA ILE A 367 -16.69 -10.75 -12.40
C ILE A 367 -17.35 -12.02 -11.81
N HIS A 368 -17.93 -11.91 -10.61
CA HIS A 368 -18.67 -13.00 -9.97
C HIS A 368 -19.89 -13.44 -10.81
N GLY A 369 -20.69 -12.46 -11.27
CA GLY A 369 -21.87 -12.72 -12.10
C GLY A 369 -21.55 -13.18 -13.53
N LEU A 370 -20.30 -13.03 -13.97
CA LEU A 370 -19.77 -13.48 -15.28
C LEU A 370 -18.85 -14.70 -15.16
N HIS A 371 -18.90 -15.43 -14.05
CA HIS A 371 -18.11 -16.66 -13.83
C HIS A 371 -16.60 -16.48 -14.03
N GLY A 372 -16.05 -15.31 -13.67
CA GLY A 372 -14.61 -15.04 -13.69
C GLY A 372 -14.10 -14.28 -14.91
N GLU A 373 -14.95 -13.88 -15.86
CA GLU A 373 -14.50 -13.07 -17.02
C GLU A 373 -14.08 -11.66 -16.58
N GLN A 374 -12.91 -11.21 -17.04
CA GLN A 374 -12.32 -9.91 -16.69
C GLN A 374 -12.10 -9.01 -17.91
N ASP A 375 -12.13 -9.53 -19.13
CA ASP A 375 -11.96 -8.76 -20.35
C ASP A 375 -13.23 -7.95 -20.66
N ILE A 376 -13.11 -6.61 -20.64
CA ILE A 376 -14.22 -5.69 -20.89
C ILE A 376 -14.84 -5.88 -22.28
N TRP A 377 -14.08 -6.38 -23.27
CA TRP A 377 -14.58 -6.61 -24.63
C TRP A 377 -15.44 -7.87 -24.75
N LYS A 378 -15.37 -8.78 -23.78
CA LYS A 378 -16.26 -9.94 -23.67
C LYS A 378 -17.49 -9.69 -22.81
N MET A 379 -17.59 -8.51 -22.18
CA MET A 379 -18.75 -8.06 -21.42
C MET A 379 -19.78 -7.41 -22.35
N GLY A 380 -20.81 -6.80 -21.81
CA GLY A 380 -21.85 -6.07 -22.53
C GLY A 380 -23.26 -6.46 -22.07
N GLY A 381 -24.22 -5.56 -22.23
CA GLY A 381 -25.62 -5.83 -21.87
C GLY A 381 -25.89 -5.96 -20.37
N LEU A 382 -24.95 -5.64 -19.49
CA LEU A 382 -25.02 -5.87 -18.03
C LEU A 382 -26.05 -4.97 -17.34
N ARG A 383 -26.34 -3.78 -17.91
CA ARG A 383 -27.27 -2.81 -17.30
C ARG A 383 -28.62 -3.41 -16.93
N LYS A 384 -29.16 -4.32 -17.74
CA LYS A 384 -30.47 -4.94 -17.50
C LYS A 384 -30.40 -6.12 -16.54
N LYS A 385 -29.28 -6.86 -16.55
CA LYS A 385 -29.08 -8.10 -15.81
C LYS A 385 -28.49 -7.87 -14.41
N MET A 386 -27.65 -6.86 -14.30
CA MET A 386 -26.95 -6.47 -13.07
C MET A 386 -27.16 -4.98 -12.77
N PRO A 387 -28.42 -4.54 -12.51
CA PRO A 387 -28.71 -3.11 -12.36
C PRO A 387 -27.99 -2.48 -11.16
N VAL A 388 -27.91 -3.17 -10.00
CA VAL A 388 -27.25 -2.60 -8.81
C VAL A 388 -25.74 -2.45 -9.05
N ALA A 389 -25.08 -3.49 -9.57
CA ALA A 389 -23.65 -3.43 -9.87
C ALA A 389 -23.36 -2.34 -10.94
N THR A 390 -24.22 -2.18 -11.96
CA THR A 390 -24.07 -1.15 -12.98
C THR A 390 -24.17 0.26 -12.42
N TRP A 391 -25.21 0.55 -11.62
CA TRP A 391 -25.40 1.90 -11.09
C TRP A 391 -24.35 2.25 -10.03
N THR A 392 -23.98 1.32 -9.18
CA THR A 392 -22.92 1.54 -8.18
C THR A 392 -21.55 1.74 -8.84
N PHE A 393 -21.25 1.00 -9.92
CA PHE A 393 -20.05 1.24 -10.72
C PHE A 393 -20.08 2.64 -11.36
N LEU A 394 -21.22 3.07 -11.92
CA LEU A 394 -21.37 4.40 -12.51
C LEU A 394 -21.13 5.51 -11.47
N PHE A 395 -21.67 5.38 -10.24
CA PHE A 395 -21.42 6.33 -9.16
C PHE A 395 -19.94 6.42 -8.82
N GLY A 396 -19.26 5.29 -8.72
CA GLY A 396 -17.81 5.25 -8.52
C GLY A 396 -17.03 5.86 -9.69
N ALA A 397 -17.48 5.62 -10.93
CA ALA A 397 -16.87 6.18 -12.14
C ALA A 397 -17.02 7.71 -12.22
N LEU A 398 -18.20 8.25 -11.89
CA LEU A 398 -18.44 9.69 -11.79
C LEU A 398 -17.58 10.34 -10.70
N ALA A 399 -17.50 9.70 -9.53
CA ALA A 399 -16.67 10.16 -8.43
C ALA A 399 -15.17 10.13 -8.78
N LEU A 400 -14.68 9.02 -9.34
CA LEU A 400 -13.28 8.91 -9.78
C LEU A 400 -12.92 9.95 -10.84
N SER A 401 -13.81 10.19 -11.79
CA SER A 401 -13.60 11.19 -12.86
C SER A 401 -13.58 12.62 -12.33
N GLY A 402 -14.22 12.89 -11.21
CA GLY A 402 -14.35 14.24 -10.64
C GLY A 402 -15.49 15.03 -11.26
N VAL A 403 -16.63 14.36 -11.50
CA VAL A 403 -17.87 15.01 -11.97
C VAL A 403 -18.63 15.57 -10.78
N PRO A 404 -19.03 16.87 -10.77
CA PRO A 404 -19.89 17.37 -9.71
C PRO A 404 -21.26 16.66 -9.70
N PRO A 405 -21.89 16.41 -8.57
CA PRO A 405 -21.52 16.72 -7.19
C PRO A 405 -20.78 15.59 -6.44
N PHE A 406 -20.15 14.67 -7.16
CA PHE A 406 -19.46 13.53 -6.55
C PHE A 406 -18.17 13.93 -5.82
N ALA A 407 -17.81 13.16 -4.78
CA ALA A 407 -16.75 13.48 -3.83
C ALA A 407 -15.38 13.76 -4.48
N GLY A 408 -15.04 13.04 -5.56
CA GLY A 408 -13.76 13.22 -6.25
C GLY A 408 -13.58 14.57 -6.95
N PHE A 409 -14.67 15.29 -7.25
CA PHE A 409 -14.59 16.66 -7.77
C PHE A 409 -13.97 17.59 -6.72
N TYR A 410 -14.52 17.62 -5.53
CA TYR A 410 -14.08 18.49 -4.45
C TYR A 410 -12.60 18.28 -4.12
N SER A 411 -12.22 17.04 -3.89
CA SER A 411 -10.84 16.71 -3.51
C SER A 411 -9.81 16.92 -4.62
N LYS A 412 -10.17 16.77 -5.90
CA LYS A 412 -9.26 17.08 -7.02
C LYS A 412 -9.06 18.59 -7.19
N VAL A 413 -10.15 19.37 -7.06
CA VAL A 413 -10.04 20.83 -7.16
C VAL A 413 -9.15 21.39 -6.05
N THR A 414 -9.19 20.82 -4.84
CA THR A 414 -8.25 21.20 -3.76
C THR A 414 -6.79 20.95 -4.14
N ILE A 415 -6.47 19.84 -4.83
CA ILE A 415 -5.11 19.56 -5.33
C ILE A 415 -4.71 20.57 -6.42
N PHE A 416 -5.64 20.93 -7.32
CA PHE A 416 -5.38 21.94 -8.36
C PHE A 416 -5.16 23.33 -7.77
N ALA A 417 -5.96 23.68 -6.74
CA ALA A 417 -5.79 24.91 -5.97
C ALA A 417 -4.38 25.00 -5.34
N GLN A 418 -3.92 23.90 -4.74
CA GLN A 418 -2.58 23.82 -4.15
C GLN A 418 -1.48 24.06 -5.20
N ALA A 419 -1.59 23.48 -6.39
CA ALA A 419 -0.61 23.67 -7.46
C ALA A 419 -0.58 25.14 -7.96
N LEU A 420 -1.74 25.79 -8.04
CA LEU A 420 -1.87 27.21 -8.40
C LEU A 420 -1.30 28.14 -7.32
N GLN A 421 -1.59 27.86 -6.04
CA GLN A 421 -1.06 28.62 -4.90
C GLN A 421 0.47 28.57 -4.82
N GLN A 422 1.06 27.43 -5.16
CA GLN A 422 2.51 27.27 -5.24
C GLN A 422 3.11 27.75 -6.56
N HIS A 423 2.34 28.41 -7.42
CA HIS A 423 2.75 28.89 -8.74
C HIS A 423 3.38 27.81 -9.63
N ASN A 424 3.10 26.53 -9.38
CA ASN A 424 3.60 25.41 -10.17
C ASN A 424 2.65 25.07 -11.32
N TYR A 425 2.64 25.92 -12.34
CA TYR A 425 1.74 25.78 -13.49
C TYR A 425 2.00 24.51 -14.30
N ALA A 426 3.21 23.96 -14.27
CA ALA A 426 3.52 22.73 -14.98
C ALA A 426 2.83 21.53 -14.34
N LEU A 427 2.91 21.37 -13.02
CA LEU A 427 2.20 20.29 -12.30
C LEU A 427 0.68 20.51 -12.29
N PHE A 428 0.22 21.78 -12.29
CA PHE A 428 -1.19 22.07 -12.50
C PHE A 428 -1.66 21.57 -13.86
N ALA A 429 -0.93 21.87 -14.95
CA ALA A 429 -1.27 21.41 -16.30
C ALA A 429 -1.27 19.88 -16.40
N VAL A 430 -0.28 19.21 -15.82
CA VAL A 430 -0.26 17.75 -15.70
C VAL A 430 -1.51 17.25 -14.96
N GLY A 431 -1.82 17.84 -13.81
CA GLY A 431 -2.99 17.45 -13.01
C GLY A 431 -4.29 17.54 -13.80
N VAL A 432 -4.63 18.69 -14.37
CA VAL A 432 -5.88 18.86 -15.10
C VAL A 432 -5.95 18.01 -16.39
N PHE A 433 -4.82 17.81 -17.08
CA PHE A 433 -4.76 16.90 -18.24
C PHE A 433 -5.05 15.45 -17.83
N VAL A 434 -4.43 14.97 -16.75
CA VAL A 434 -4.67 13.61 -16.19
C VAL A 434 -6.12 13.46 -15.73
N ALA A 435 -6.80 14.52 -15.26
CA ALA A 435 -8.22 14.45 -14.93
C ALA A 435 -9.09 14.15 -16.17
N GLY A 436 -8.78 14.79 -17.30
CA GLY A 436 -9.41 14.47 -18.59
C GLY A 436 -9.17 13.03 -19.03
N LEU A 437 -7.91 12.54 -18.92
CA LEU A 437 -7.59 11.13 -19.20
C LEU A 437 -8.31 10.18 -18.26
N THR A 438 -8.44 10.56 -16.97
CA THR A 438 -9.18 9.76 -15.97
C THR A 438 -10.63 9.56 -16.38
N ALA A 439 -11.31 10.62 -16.79
CA ALA A 439 -12.66 10.53 -17.31
C ALA A 439 -12.72 9.65 -18.57
N PHE A 440 -11.77 9.82 -19.48
CA PHE A 440 -11.71 9.07 -20.72
C PHE A 440 -11.59 7.55 -20.50
N TYR A 441 -10.57 7.08 -19.76
CA TYR A 441 -10.39 5.62 -19.59
C TYR A 441 -11.47 4.99 -18.70
N THR A 442 -11.99 5.73 -17.71
CA THR A 442 -13.05 5.23 -16.82
C THR A 442 -14.36 5.06 -17.60
N PHE A 443 -14.73 6.04 -18.43
CA PHE A 443 -15.93 5.95 -19.26
C PHE A 443 -15.75 5.05 -20.49
N ARG A 444 -14.51 4.88 -21.02
CA ARG A 444 -14.20 3.81 -21.96
C ARG A 444 -14.58 2.46 -21.35
N LEU A 445 -14.09 2.15 -20.14
CA LEU A 445 -14.45 0.91 -19.44
C LEU A 445 -15.97 0.79 -19.28
N PHE A 446 -16.63 1.85 -18.81
CA PHE A 446 -18.07 1.84 -18.58
C PHE A 446 -18.85 1.58 -19.88
N PHE A 447 -18.58 2.31 -20.96
CA PHE A 447 -19.31 2.18 -22.21
C PHE A 447 -19.05 0.85 -22.94
N VAL A 448 -17.90 0.26 -22.76
CA VAL A 448 -17.58 -1.06 -23.34
C VAL A 448 -18.22 -2.20 -22.54
N ALA A 449 -18.16 -2.16 -21.20
CA ALA A 449 -18.54 -3.30 -20.38
C ALA A 449 -20.05 -3.36 -20.01
N PHE A 450 -20.72 -2.22 -19.82
CA PHE A 450 -22.06 -2.22 -19.20
C PHE A 450 -23.23 -2.08 -20.19
N PRO A 451 -23.26 -1.14 -21.14
CA PRO A 451 -24.36 -0.99 -22.09
C PRO A 451 -24.26 -1.95 -23.28
N GLY A 452 -25.21 -1.85 -24.19
CA GLY A 452 -25.23 -2.58 -25.45
C GLY A 452 -25.84 -3.98 -25.35
N LYS A 453 -25.34 -4.88 -26.21
CA LYS A 453 -25.75 -6.30 -26.25
C LYS A 453 -24.70 -7.16 -25.57
N PRO A 454 -25.05 -8.33 -25.01
CA PRO A 454 -24.09 -9.31 -24.56
C PRO A 454 -23.10 -9.68 -25.67
N ARG A 455 -21.80 -9.83 -25.32
CA ARG A 455 -20.74 -10.13 -26.29
C ARG A 455 -20.11 -11.52 -26.09
N SER A 456 -20.52 -12.24 -25.03
CA SER A 456 -20.09 -13.61 -24.74
C SER A 456 -21.22 -14.38 -24.08
N GLU A 457 -21.12 -15.69 -24.07
CA GLU A 457 -22.05 -16.60 -23.39
C GLU A 457 -22.12 -16.27 -21.88
N ALA A 458 -20.99 -15.97 -21.25
CA ALA A 458 -20.94 -15.53 -19.86
C ALA A 458 -21.80 -14.26 -19.64
N SER A 459 -21.74 -13.29 -20.56
CA SER A 459 -22.55 -12.08 -20.46
C SER A 459 -24.03 -12.30 -20.79
N GLU A 460 -24.37 -13.37 -21.54
CA GLU A 460 -25.76 -13.78 -21.78
C GLU A 460 -26.41 -14.40 -20.54
N HIS A 461 -25.63 -15.08 -19.70
CA HIS A 461 -26.09 -15.74 -18.48
C HIS A 461 -25.79 -14.93 -17.21
N ALA A 462 -25.32 -13.69 -17.36
CA ALA A 462 -25.01 -12.82 -16.21
C ALA A 462 -26.21 -12.62 -15.29
N HIS A 463 -25.97 -12.66 -13.99
CA HIS A 463 -26.95 -12.47 -12.93
C HIS A 463 -26.43 -11.56 -11.83
N GLU A 464 -27.34 -10.91 -11.12
CA GLU A 464 -26.98 -10.00 -10.03
C GLU A 464 -26.37 -10.79 -8.84
N SER A 465 -25.43 -10.17 -8.16
CA SER A 465 -24.77 -10.75 -6.98
C SER A 465 -25.70 -10.86 -5.77
N PRO A 466 -25.41 -11.74 -4.80
CA PRO A 466 -26.22 -11.88 -3.59
C PRO A 466 -26.27 -10.60 -2.74
N GLY A 467 -27.35 -10.41 -1.98
CA GLY A 467 -27.63 -9.20 -1.21
C GLY A 467 -26.49 -8.79 -0.25
N VAL A 468 -25.77 -9.76 0.33
CA VAL A 468 -24.63 -9.49 1.22
C VAL A 468 -23.49 -8.75 0.51
N MET A 469 -23.33 -8.94 -0.80
CA MET A 469 -22.38 -8.20 -1.61
C MET A 469 -22.93 -6.83 -2.03
N LEU A 470 -24.24 -6.70 -2.26
CA LEU A 470 -24.84 -5.48 -2.78
C LEU A 470 -25.00 -4.37 -1.73
N TRP A 471 -25.20 -4.73 -0.44
CA TRP A 471 -25.35 -3.71 0.61
C TRP A 471 -24.11 -2.84 0.81
N PRO A 472 -22.88 -3.40 0.89
CA PRO A 472 -21.66 -2.60 0.92
C PRO A 472 -21.52 -1.65 -0.28
N LEU A 473 -21.91 -2.09 -1.49
CA LEU A 473 -21.89 -1.26 -2.68
C LEU A 473 -22.80 -0.04 -2.54
N ARG A 474 -24.02 -0.22 -2.06
CA ARG A 474 -24.97 0.89 -1.85
C ARG A 474 -24.48 1.90 -0.83
N LEU A 475 -23.91 1.42 0.29
CA LEU A 475 -23.32 2.28 1.31
C LEU A 475 -22.17 3.11 0.76
N LEU A 476 -21.23 2.47 0.05
CA LEU A 476 -20.09 3.14 -0.55
C LEU A 476 -20.50 4.10 -1.68
N ALA A 477 -21.60 3.83 -2.42
CA ALA A 477 -22.13 4.74 -3.41
C ALA A 477 -22.65 6.06 -2.80
N VAL A 478 -23.31 5.97 -1.63
CA VAL A 478 -23.70 7.16 -0.87
C VAL A 478 -22.49 7.95 -0.41
N LEU A 479 -21.44 7.29 0.09
CA LEU A 479 -20.20 7.96 0.50
C LEU A 479 -19.44 8.54 -0.69
N ALA A 480 -19.45 7.89 -1.84
CA ALA A 480 -18.84 8.41 -3.07
C ALA A 480 -19.57 9.66 -3.60
N LEU A 481 -20.87 9.81 -3.32
CA LEU A 481 -21.64 11.00 -3.65
C LEU A 481 -21.40 12.12 -2.62
N LEU A 482 -21.55 11.84 -1.31
CA LEU A 482 -21.60 12.84 -0.27
C LEU A 482 -20.25 13.13 0.40
N GLY A 483 -19.27 12.23 0.27
CA GLY A 483 -17.99 12.31 0.98
C GLY A 483 -17.13 13.55 0.70
N GLY A 484 -17.48 14.32 -0.34
CA GLY A 484 -16.81 15.59 -0.64
C GLY A 484 -17.38 16.80 0.11
N VAL A 485 -18.58 16.67 0.69
CA VAL A 485 -19.32 17.80 1.29
C VAL A 485 -19.73 17.55 2.76
N ILE A 486 -19.07 16.59 3.42
CA ILE A 486 -19.35 16.27 4.83
C ILE A 486 -18.35 16.90 5.83
N GLY A 487 -17.57 17.90 5.40
CA GLY A 487 -16.66 18.63 6.29
C GLY A 487 -15.30 17.95 6.52
N VAL A 488 -14.90 16.99 5.69
CA VAL A 488 -13.62 16.28 5.82
C VAL A 488 -12.43 17.18 5.49
N ASN A 489 -12.57 18.08 4.51
CA ASN A 489 -11.54 19.03 4.11
C ASN A 489 -11.18 19.96 5.27
N GLU A 490 -12.20 20.52 5.93
CA GLU A 490 -12.06 21.45 7.06
C GLU A 490 -11.34 20.79 8.25
N VAL A 491 -11.63 19.52 8.51
CA VAL A 491 -10.94 18.76 9.58
C VAL A 491 -9.46 18.64 9.28
N TYR A 492 -9.07 18.33 8.03
CA TYR A 492 -7.67 18.24 7.66
C TYR A 492 -6.98 19.60 7.61
N GLN A 493 -7.67 20.65 7.10
CA GLN A 493 -7.13 22.02 7.12
C GLN A 493 -6.83 22.46 8.55
N ALA A 494 -7.81 22.36 9.44
CA ALA A 494 -7.66 22.73 10.86
C ALA A 494 -6.49 21.98 11.52
N MET A 495 -6.33 20.69 11.23
CA MET A 495 -5.24 19.89 11.80
C MET A 495 -3.85 20.37 11.37
N PHE A 496 -3.66 20.71 10.10
CA PHE A 496 -2.34 21.09 9.57
C PHE A 496 -2.02 22.57 9.75
N THR A 497 -3.04 23.45 9.83
CA THR A 497 -2.85 24.89 10.09
C THR A 497 -2.86 25.23 11.56
N GLY A 498 -3.39 24.37 12.43
CA GLY A 498 -3.57 24.64 13.87
C GLY A 498 -4.77 25.54 14.18
N GLU A 499 -5.60 25.83 13.19
CA GLU A 499 -6.82 26.64 13.35
C GLU A 499 -7.98 25.81 13.93
N ALA A 500 -9.02 26.48 14.43
CA ALA A 500 -10.21 25.77 14.87
C ALA A 500 -10.99 25.22 13.67
N ILE A 501 -11.63 24.04 13.84
CA ILE A 501 -12.48 23.47 12.80
C ILE A 501 -13.61 24.44 12.47
N ALA A 502 -13.61 24.96 11.25
CA ALA A 502 -14.65 25.84 10.76
C ALA A 502 -15.95 25.06 10.55
N HIS A 503 -17.02 25.44 11.22
CA HIS A 503 -18.35 24.88 10.99
C HIS A 503 -18.98 25.56 9.75
N ALA A 504 -18.58 25.11 8.55
CA ALA A 504 -19.14 25.61 7.31
C ALA A 504 -20.57 25.06 7.08
N SER A 505 -21.45 25.89 6.54
CA SER A 505 -22.79 25.41 6.15
C SER A 505 -22.69 24.46 4.96
N PHE A 506 -23.65 23.56 4.81
CA PHE A 506 -23.68 22.62 3.67
C PHE A 506 -23.59 23.33 2.32
N LEU A 507 -24.28 24.46 2.15
CA LEU A 507 -24.21 25.27 0.95
C LEU A 507 -22.81 25.83 0.69
N HIS A 508 -22.10 26.25 1.74
CA HIS A 508 -20.72 26.71 1.62
C HIS A 508 -19.82 25.58 1.11
N LEU A 509 -19.89 24.39 1.69
CA LEU A 509 -19.10 23.23 1.26
C LEU A 509 -19.36 22.84 -0.21
N VAL A 510 -20.59 22.97 -0.68
CA VAL A 510 -20.92 22.70 -2.09
C VAL A 510 -20.32 23.74 -3.05
N VAL A 511 -20.24 25.00 -2.65
CA VAL A 511 -19.79 26.12 -3.49
C VAL A 511 -18.29 26.40 -3.34
N GLU A 512 -17.66 25.97 -2.23
CA GLU A 512 -16.25 26.18 -1.89
C GLU A 512 -15.28 26.00 -3.07
N PRO A 513 -15.32 24.90 -3.88
CA PRO A 513 -14.39 24.73 -4.99
C PRO A 513 -14.43 25.85 -6.04
N PHE A 514 -15.59 26.48 -6.21
CA PHE A 514 -15.80 27.56 -7.17
C PHE A 514 -15.38 28.93 -6.61
N VAL A 515 -15.35 29.07 -5.28
CA VAL A 515 -14.92 30.28 -4.61
C VAL A 515 -13.41 30.28 -4.44
N ASP A 516 -12.84 29.18 -3.93
CA ASP A 516 -11.43 29.09 -3.56
C ASP A 516 -10.52 28.86 -4.77
N SER A 517 -11.00 28.15 -5.79
CA SER A 517 -10.24 27.87 -7.01
C SER A 517 -11.11 27.86 -8.25
N PRO A 518 -11.67 29.00 -8.66
CA PRO A 518 -12.57 29.08 -9.82
C PRO A 518 -11.90 28.59 -11.11
N VAL A 519 -10.61 28.91 -11.30
CA VAL A 519 -9.83 28.44 -12.45
C VAL A 519 -9.65 26.93 -12.43
N GLY A 520 -9.25 26.35 -11.30
CA GLY A 520 -9.07 24.91 -11.14
C GLY A 520 -10.36 24.13 -11.33
N ALA A 521 -11.46 24.60 -10.73
CA ALA A 521 -12.79 23.99 -10.87
C ALA A 521 -13.27 24.02 -12.33
N THR A 522 -13.21 25.20 -12.99
CA THR A 522 -13.70 25.36 -14.37
C THR A 522 -12.91 24.52 -15.37
N ILE A 523 -11.55 24.62 -15.34
CA ILE A 523 -10.72 23.85 -16.27
C ILE A 523 -10.86 22.34 -15.99
N GLY A 524 -10.94 21.93 -14.72
CA GLY A 524 -11.18 20.55 -14.33
C GLY A 524 -12.49 20.01 -14.93
N ILE A 525 -13.61 20.71 -14.77
CA ILE A 525 -14.90 20.31 -15.33
C ILE A 525 -14.84 20.24 -16.86
N VAL A 526 -14.24 21.22 -17.52
CA VAL A 526 -14.13 21.24 -18.99
C VAL A 526 -13.36 20.01 -19.49
N LEU A 527 -12.20 19.70 -18.92
CA LEU A 527 -11.39 18.55 -19.37
C LEU A 527 -12.03 17.21 -19.04
N VAL A 528 -12.67 17.08 -17.88
CA VAL A 528 -13.46 15.89 -17.52
C VAL A 528 -14.60 15.68 -18.51
N THR A 529 -15.31 16.76 -18.87
CA THR A 529 -16.40 16.72 -19.85
C THR A 529 -15.89 16.32 -21.23
N ILE A 530 -14.77 16.88 -21.69
CA ILE A 530 -14.12 16.50 -22.95
C ILE A 530 -13.74 15.02 -22.93
N GLY A 531 -13.11 14.54 -21.84
CA GLY A 531 -12.72 13.13 -21.68
C GLY A 531 -13.92 12.18 -21.75
N LEU A 532 -15.02 12.52 -21.07
CA LEU A 532 -16.26 11.75 -21.08
C LEU A 532 -16.88 11.68 -22.49
N PHE A 533 -17.02 12.84 -23.16
CA PHE A 533 -17.59 12.88 -24.51
C PHE A 533 -16.69 12.18 -25.53
N ALA A 534 -15.37 12.31 -25.42
CA ALA A 534 -14.43 11.58 -26.27
C ALA A 534 -14.56 10.06 -26.07
N ALA A 535 -14.72 9.59 -24.84
CA ALA A 535 -14.97 8.19 -24.57
C ALA A 535 -16.31 7.72 -25.16
N TYR A 536 -17.38 8.52 -25.02
CA TYR A 536 -18.68 8.20 -25.60
C TYR A 536 -18.63 8.15 -27.14
N ALA A 537 -18.01 9.14 -27.77
CA ALA A 537 -17.89 9.21 -29.23
C ALA A 537 -17.09 8.04 -29.82
N LEU A 538 -16.06 7.57 -29.11
CA LEU A 538 -15.21 6.48 -29.59
C LEU A 538 -15.73 5.10 -29.22
N TYR A 539 -16.38 4.93 -28.07
CA TYR A 539 -16.70 3.63 -27.50
C TYR A 539 -18.20 3.36 -27.29
N GLY A 540 -19.07 4.37 -27.45
CA GLY A 540 -20.51 4.21 -27.22
C GLY A 540 -21.18 3.10 -28.04
N ASN A 541 -20.69 2.85 -29.26
CA ASN A 541 -21.18 1.78 -30.15
C ASN A 541 -20.02 0.95 -30.75
N ALA A 542 -18.81 0.99 -30.18
CA ALA A 542 -17.65 0.32 -30.74
C ALA A 542 -17.74 -1.21 -30.57
N ALA A 543 -17.48 -1.94 -31.66
CA ALA A 543 -17.36 -3.40 -31.63
C ALA A 543 -15.95 -3.86 -31.24
N SER A 544 -14.92 -3.04 -31.52
CA SER A 544 -13.52 -3.27 -31.19
C SER A 544 -12.82 -1.96 -30.82
N ASP A 545 -11.61 -2.03 -30.25
CA ASP A 545 -10.87 -0.83 -29.84
C ASP A 545 -10.40 -0.02 -31.08
N PRO A 546 -10.83 1.24 -31.21
CA PRO A 546 -10.43 2.08 -32.34
C PRO A 546 -9.05 2.74 -32.16
N LEU A 547 -8.47 2.76 -30.95
CA LEU A 547 -7.24 3.50 -30.65
C LEU A 547 -5.99 2.88 -31.29
N PRO A 548 -5.82 1.54 -31.40
CA PRO A 548 -4.66 0.96 -32.08
C PRO A 548 -4.51 1.46 -33.52
N VAL A 549 -5.64 1.65 -34.23
CA VAL A 549 -5.63 2.16 -35.61
C VAL A 549 -5.29 3.65 -35.64
N LYS A 550 -5.79 4.44 -34.66
CA LYS A 550 -5.62 5.89 -34.64
C LYS A 550 -4.28 6.36 -34.10
N LEU A 551 -3.73 5.68 -33.08
CA LEU A 551 -2.52 6.09 -32.36
C LEU A 551 -1.27 5.26 -32.73
N GLY A 552 -1.43 4.16 -33.47
CA GLY A 552 -0.31 3.36 -33.98
C GLY A 552 0.66 2.88 -32.90
N TRP A 553 1.92 3.35 -32.99
CA TRP A 553 2.98 2.95 -32.07
C TRP A 553 2.71 3.39 -30.60
N LEU A 554 2.07 4.54 -30.40
CA LEU A 554 1.78 5.04 -29.06
C LEU A 554 0.76 4.14 -28.35
N SER A 555 -0.28 3.67 -29.06
CA SER A 555 -1.22 2.70 -28.51
C SER A 555 -0.53 1.39 -28.13
N ARG A 556 0.42 0.90 -28.93
CA ARG A 556 1.22 -0.28 -28.61
C ARG A 556 2.11 -0.07 -27.38
N ALA A 557 2.75 1.09 -27.26
CA ALA A 557 3.55 1.42 -26.09
C ALA A 557 2.69 1.46 -24.81
N MET A 558 1.51 2.10 -24.85
CA MET A 558 0.57 2.12 -23.72
C MET A 558 0.05 0.74 -23.35
N ALA A 559 -0.28 -0.10 -24.33
CA ALA A 559 -0.73 -1.47 -24.12
C ALA A 559 0.35 -2.34 -23.45
N ASN A 560 1.61 -2.17 -23.85
CA ASN A 560 2.78 -2.85 -23.28
C ASN A 560 3.39 -2.07 -22.10
N ARG A 561 2.62 -1.21 -21.43
CA ARG A 561 3.05 -0.52 -20.21
C ARG A 561 4.36 0.27 -20.37
N PHE A 562 4.60 0.84 -21.56
CA PHE A 562 5.84 1.52 -21.96
C PHE A 562 7.09 0.64 -21.80
N TYR A 563 6.95 -0.67 -21.84
CA TYR A 563 8.03 -1.66 -21.76
C TYR A 563 8.88 -1.60 -20.49
N PHE A 564 8.29 -1.17 -19.36
CA PHE A 564 8.99 -1.13 -18.08
C PHE A 564 9.30 -2.52 -17.53
N ASP A 565 8.39 -3.48 -17.71
CA ASP A 565 8.64 -4.87 -17.28
C ASP A 565 9.82 -5.46 -18.06
N GLU A 566 9.88 -5.28 -19.38
CA GLU A 566 10.95 -5.73 -20.25
C GLU A 566 12.29 -5.01 -19.94
N LEU A 567 12.24 -3.71 -19.59
CA LEU A 567 13.42 -2.97 -19.16
C LEU A 567 14.00 -3.57 -17.87
N TYR A 568 13.16 -3.88 -16.90
CA TYR A 568 13.61 -4.48 -15.64
C TYR A 568 14.12 -5.90 -15.84
N GLU A 569 13.49 -6.69 -16.69
CA GLU A 569 13.98 -8.02 -17.07
C GLU A 569 15.37 -7.93 -17.74
N ALA A 570 15.54 -7.02 -18.68
CA ALA A 570 16.79 -6.84 -19.41
C ALA A 570 17.94 -6.24 -18.56
N THR A 571 17.64 -5.55 -17.47
CA THR A 571 18.64 -4.86 -16.64
C THR A 571 18.74 -5.50 -15.25
N VAL A 572 17.74 -5.31 -14.41
CA VAL A 572 17.78 -5.68 -12.97
C VAL A 572 17.83 -7.20 -12.81
N ILE A 573 16.95 -7.95 -13.51
CA ILE A 573 16.87 -9.41 -13.36
C ILE A 573 18.12 -10.06 -13.95
N ARG A 574 18.59 -9.66 -15.12
CA ARG A 574 19.84 -10.18 -15.71
C ARG A 574 21.06 -9.87 -14.86
N ALA A 575 21.15 -8.66 -14.27
CA ALA A 575 22.22 -8.32 -13.35
C ALA A 575 22.20 -9.21 -12.09
N HIS A 576 21.00 -9.44 -11.52
CA HIS A 576 20.81 -10.36 -10.41
C HIS A 576 21.26 -11.77 -10.76
N ASP A 577 20.82 -12.31 -11.90
CA ASP A 577 21.16 -13.67 -12.34
C ASP A 577 22.67 -13.82 -12.60
N PHE A 578 23.30 -12.78 -13.14
CA PHE A 578 24.75 -12.75 -13.28
C PHE A 578 25.46 -12.79 -11.93
N ILE A 579 25.04 -11.96 -10.97
CA ILE A 579 25.61 -11.95 -9.61
C ILE A 579 25.38 -13.30 -8.91
N ALA A 580 24.18 -13.88 -9.05
CA ALA A 580 23.84 -15.19 -8.51
C ALA A 580 24.73 -16.28 -9.12
N SER A 581 24.98 -16.24 -10.43
CA SER A 581 25.87 -17.18 -11.11
C SER A 581 27.33 -17.06 -10.64
N VAL A 582 27.80 -15.82 -10.41
CA VAL A 582 29.14 -15.58 -9.84
C VAL A 582 29.24 -16.11 -8.41
N ALA A 583 28.21 -15.87 -7.60
CA ALA A 583 28.16 -16.37 -6.23
C ALA A 583 28.14 -17.91 -6.17
N ASP A 584 27.34 -18.56 -7.03
CA ASP A 584 27.30 -20.02 -7.18
C ASP A 584 28.67 -20.58 -7.63
N TRP A 585 29.35 -19.90 -8.57
CA TRP A 585 30.69 -20.27 -9.00
C TRP A 585 31.71 -20.17 -7.84
N ILE A 586 31.67 -19.08 -7.06
CA ILE A 586 32.53 -18.88 -5.88
C ILE A 586 32.27 -19.98 -4.84
N ASP A 587 31.00 -20.28 -4.56
CA ASP A 587 30.63 -21.30 -3.57
C ASP A 587 31.13 -22.68 -3.99
N ARG A 588 30.87 -23.11 -5.23
CA ARG A 588 31.27 -24.44 -5.71
C ARG A 588 32.79 -24.62 -5.84
N TRP A 589 33.47 -23.63 -6.40
CA TRP A 589 34.89 -23.80 -6.71
C TRP A 589 35.82 -23.33 -5.60
N PHE A 590 35.51 -22.20 -4.97
CA PHE A 590 36.37 -21.64 -3.92
C PHE A 590 36.01 -22.20 -2.54
N VAL A 591 34.76 -22.12 -2.11
CA VAL A 591 34.39 -22.56 -0.75
C VAL A 591 34.38 -24.10 -0.67
N GLU A 592 33.56 -24.77 -1.47
CA GLU A 592 33.40 -26.21 -1.41
C GLU A 592 34.62 -26.94 -2.00
N GLY A 593 35.06 -26.56 -3.23
CA GLY A 593 36.17 -27.21 -3.91
C GLY A 593 37.51 -26.97 -3.26
N PHE A 594 37.90 -25.70 -3.07
CA PHE A 594 39.22 -25.36 -2.54
C PHE A 594 39.25 -25.44 -1.02
N CYS A 595 38.47 -24.66 -0.28
CA CYS A 595 38.57 -24.59 1.17
C CYS A 595 38.20 -25.92 1.86
N VAL A 596 36.98 -26.42 1.56
CA VAL A 596 36.51 -27.68 2.18
C VAL A 596 37.21 -28.88 1.60
N GLY A 597 37.39 -28.94 0.28
CA GLY A 597 38.07 -30.02 -0.41
C GLY A 597 39.52 -30.18 -0.03
N LEU A 598 40.25 -29.09 0.15
CA LEU A 598 41.65 -29.10 0.58
C LEU A 598 41.80 -29.62 2.03
N VAL A 599 40.94 -29.17 2.93
CA VAL A 599 40.93 -29.65 4.32
C VAL A 599 40.55 -31.13 4.36
N ARG A 600 39.50 -31.53 3.66
CA ARG A 600 39.06 -32.93 3.57
C ARG A 600 40.14 -33.83 2.96
N GLY A 601 40.71 -33.41 1.82
CA GLY A 601 41.77 -34.15 1.15
C GLY A 601 43.06 -34.27 1.98
N GLY A 602 43.46 -33.18 2.64
CA GLY A 602 44.59 -33.15 3.57
C GLY A 602 44.37 -34.07 4.75
N THR A 603 43.20 -34.08 5.34
CA THR A 603 42.85 -34.97 6.47
C THR A 603 42.84 -36.43 6.04
N ASP A 604 42.27 -36.75 4.85
CA ASP A 604 42.24 -38.11 4.30
C ASP A 604 43.66 -38.59 3.97
N LEU A 605 44.49 -37.74 3.35
CA LEU A 605 45.89 -38.06 3.06
C LEU A 605 46.67 -38.30 4.33
N THR A 606 46.52 -37.46 5.33
CA THR A 606 47.14 -37.62 6.66
C THR A 606 46.67 -38.91 7.33
N GLY A 607 45.37 -39.19 7.27
CA GLY A 607 44.79 -40.44 7.78
C GLY A 607 45.35 -41.67 7.09
N ARG A 608 45.53 -41.65 5.77
CA ARG A 608 46.18 -42.75 5.00
C ARG A 608 47.65 -42.91 5.35
N ALA A 609 48.39 -41.79 5.49
CA ALA A 609 49.80 -41.83 5.90
C ALA A 609 49.96 -42.42 7.30
N LEU A 610 49.11 -42.01 8.25
CA LEU A 610 49.11 -42.58 9.60
C LEU A 610 48.77 -44.06 9.65
N ARG A 611 47.90 -44.56 8.76
CA ARG A 611 47.59 -45.98 8.62
C ARG A 611 48.82 -46.81 8.17
N LEU A 612 49.70 -46.25 7.36
CA LEU A 612 50.95 -46.94 6.94
C LEU A 612 51.93 -47.12 8.12
N VAL A 613 51.87 -46.26 9.12
CA VAL A 613 52.66 -46.38 10.37
C VAL A 613 52.08 -47.43 11.32
N GLN A 614 50.78 -47.74 11.17
CA GLN A 614 50.11 -48.79 11.96
C GLN A 614 50.39 -50.17 11.40
N THR A 615 51.54 -50.69 11.64
CA THR A 615 52.01 -52.03 11.16
C THR A 615 51.37 -53.21 11.88
N GLY A 616 50.64 -52.99 12.98
CA GLY A 616 50.10 -54.05 13.86
C GLY A 616 51.13 -54.79 14.66
N ASN A 617 52.41 -54.46 14.52
CA ASN A 617 53.54 -55.14 15.26
C ASN A 617 53.86 -54.37 16.53
N LEU A 618 53.63 -55.04 17.66
CA LEU A 618 53.87 -54.47 19.00
C LEU A 618 55.31 -54.00 19.22
N GLN A 619 56.29 -54.73 18.63
CA GLN A 619 57.73 -54.41 18.73
C GLN A 619 58.02 -53.06 18.03
N THR A 620 57.42 -52.81 16.85
CA THR A 620 57.54 -51.52 16.12
C THR A 620 56.98 -50.37 16.91
N TYR A 621 55.84 -50.55 17.58
CA TYR A 621 55.26 -49.49 18.43
C TYR A 621 56.12 -49.23 19.66
N ALA A 622 56.64 -50.27 20.33
CA ALA A 622 57.58 -50.13 21.47
C ALA A 622 58.87 -49.40 21.05
N PHE A 623 59.42 -49.73 19.89
CA PHE A 623 60.60 -49.05 19.35
C PHE A 623 60.31 -47.55 19.06
N LEU A 624 59.20 -47.24 18.37
CA LEU A 624 58.82 -45.87 18.10
C LEU A 624 58.50 -45.05 19.34
N PHE A 625 57.92 -45.68 20.38
CA PHE A 625 57.70 -45.07 21.68
C PHE A 625 59.04 -44.72 22.37
N VAL A 626 59.98 -45.68 22.44
CA VAL A 626 61.27 -45.43 23.01
C VAL A 626 62.06 -44.37 22.25
N LEU A 627 62.02 -44.42 20.91
CA LEU A 627 62.60 -43.38 20.05
C LEU A 627 62.00 -42.01 20.31
N GLY A 628 60.66 -41.91 20.41
CA GLY A 628 59.98 -40.67 20.76
C GLY A 628 60.38 -40.11 22.12
N VAL A 629 60.42 -40.95 23.11
CA VAL A 629 60.91 -40.56 24.46
C VAL A 629 62.37 -40.10 24.40
N ALA A 630 63.29 -40.83 23.69
CA ALA A 630 64.66 -40.40 23.49
C ALA A 630 64.84 -39.06 22.84
N VAL A 631 64.00 -38.76 21.77
CA VAL A 631 63.98 -37.47 21.11
C VAL A 631 63.48 -36.35 22.03
N VAL A 632 62.44 -36.60 22.82
CA VAL A 632 61.91 -35.62 23.79
C VAL A 632 62.98 -35.35 24.88
N LEU A 633 63.61 -36.40 25.40
CA LEU A 633 64.66 -36.25 26.39
C LEU A 633 65.89 -35.51 25.85
N TRP A 634 66.27 -35.77 24.60
CA TRP A 634 67.33 -35.01 23.93
C TRP A 634 67.02 -33.52 23.79
N PHE A 635 65.78 -33.17 23.40
CA PHE A 635 65.39 -31.78 23.37
C PHE A 635 65.25 -31.11 24.74
N VAL A 636 64.86 -31.86 25.77
CA VAL A 636 64.70 -31.34 27.15
C VAL A 636 66.01 -31.25 27.89
N LEU A 637 66.89 -32.23 27.71
CA LEU A 637 68.21 -32.31 28.42
C LEU A 637 69.34 -31.66 27.61
N GLY A 638 69.17 -31.44 26.31
CA GLY A 638 70.15 -30.78 25.45
C GLY A 638 70.08 -29.26 25.45
N ARG A 639 69.21 -28.68 26.32
CA ARG A 639 69.24 -27.31 26.76
C ARG A 639 69.90 -27.22 28.11
#